data_a3714e2edd84cf5a46a9dcc93129341d
#
_entry.id   a3714e2edd84cf5a46a9dcc93129341d
#
_cell.length_a   1.000
_cell.length_b   1.000
_cell.length_c   1.000
_cell.angle_alpha   90.00
_cell.angle_beta   90.00
_cell.angle_gamma   90.00
#
_symmetry.space_group_name_H-M   'P 1'
#
loop_
_entity.id
_entity.type
_entity.pdbx_description
1 polymer ?
#
loop_
_entity_poly.entity_id
_entity_poly.type
_entity_poly.pdbx_seq_one_letter_code
_entity_poly.pdbx_strand_id
1 'polypeptide(L)'
;MSHRFWLGCLFLLIGSAAQAEVLSYQRDIQPIFTAKCVACHACYDSPCQLNLGSGEGAERGANKLPVYNGVRSKAQGPTRLFLDAEGEQAWRRKGFHSVLDAQGGQAALMARMLDLGRSQPLTPNAKLPAELNIGIDRENNCPLPDEFDGYARKTRHGGMPFAVTGLSDQEYATVQRWLEQGGAVEPRQLQPSAREATQIEQWERLLNTPGPRGSLVARWLYEHLFIAHLYFEGGEPGRFYQLVRSRTPSGEPVDAIATRRPNDDPGTRFSYRLRPISDVIVHKTHITYPLSATKLARVSALFFADDWTVEALPGYGANHRANPFKTFQAIPAEARYQFMLDNAEYFVRTFIRGPVCRGQIATDVIRDNFWVFFQDPQHDLYVTDRRFREQATPLLAMPGQFDEMGDLLAFWKTYRVKRNQYEQLRTKAYANAPADWPQIWAGNENALLSVFRQHDSASVRKGLIGEIPQTLWWMDYPLLERTYYQLVVNFDVFGNVSHQGQTRLYFDLIRNGAELNFLRLLPPASRQAILDDWYEKSGQLKLLLAYTSVDRATPTQLALDSGDPKRAFARQLLARHAGINAAPDPINRCQGTHCYRDHQPAELQRVEQALSRLTNRMAAGMPAILHLPEATLVRVEYAGGRREIYSLLRNRAHSNVAFMFGESLRWQPRLDTLTVYPGILSSYPNFIFNLPAADVPIFVAAME
;
A
#
# COMPACT_ATOMS: atom_id res chain seq x y z
N MET A 1 97.44 12.34 -18.69
CA MET A 1 96.55 13.27 -17.95
C MET A 1 95.09 12.91 -18.19
N SER A 2 94.49 12.20 -17.29
CA SER A 2 93.13 11.64 -17.41
C SER A 2 92.18 12.36 -16.49
N HIS A 3 91.16 13.01 -17.02
CA HIS A 3 90.09 13.57 -16.26
C HIS A 3 88.92 12.57 -16.24
N ARG A 4 88.59 12.03 -15.07
CA ARG A 4 87.39 11.23 -14.82
C ARG A 4 86.23 12.18 -14.47
N PHE A 5 85.17 12.16 -15.28
CA PHE A 5 83.89 12.79 -14.96
C PHE A 5 83.03 11.82 -14.17
N TRP A 6 82.62 12.20 -12.99
CA TRP A 6 81.59 11.51 -12.18
C TRP A 6 80.24 12.13 -12.53
N LEU A 7 79.33 11.35 -13.12
CA LEU A 7 77.90 11.70 -13.26
C LEU A 7 77.16 11.16 -12.03
N GLY A 8 76.67 12.07 -11.16
CA GLY A 8 75.78 11.74 -10.08
C GLY A 8 74.33 11.63 -10.60
N CYS A 9 73.74 10.44 -10.57
CA CYS A 9 72.31 10.25 -10.81
C CYS A 9 71.51 10.67 -9.57
N LEU A 10 70.83 11.78 -9.68
CA LEU A 10 69.84 12.24 -8.70
C LEU A 10 68.51 11.53 -9.01
N PHE A 11 68.14 10.48 -8.24
CA PHE A 11 66.85 9.87 -8.28
C PHE A 11 65.84 10.79 -7.60
N LEU A 12 65.04 11.50 -8.36
CA LEU A 12 63.79 12.15 -7.88
C LEU A 12 62.74 11.06 -7.62
N LEU A 13 62.54 10.73 -6.37
CA LEU A 13 61.37 9.98 -5.90
C LEU A 13 60.13 10.90 -6.05
N ILE A 14 59.45 10.80 -7.17
CA ILE A 14 58.10 11.36 -7.32
C ILE A 14 57.17 10.43 -6.54
N GLY A 15 56.90 10.78 -5.32
CA GLY A 15 55.84 10.17 -4.53
C GLY A 15 54.52 10.49 -5.18
N SER A 16 53.94 9.56 -5.94
CA SER A 16 52.54 9.65 -6.37
C SER A 16 51.70 9.63 -5.08
N ALA A 17 51.30 10.82 -4.63
CA ALA A 17 50.21 10.91 -3.67
C ALA A 17 48.98 10.28 -4.37
N ALA A 18 48.63 9.07 -3.98
CA ALA A 18 47.37 8.48 -4.38
C ALA A 18 46.27 9.44 -3.88
N GLN A 19 45.74 10.26 -4.75
CA GLN A 19 44.54 11.03 -4.43
C GLN A 19 43.48 9.99 -4.04
N ALA A 20 43.03 10.04 -2.80
CA ALA A 20 41.96 9.19 -2.34
C ALA A 20 40.74 9.44 -3.28
N GLU A 21 40.32 8.39 -3.97
CA GLU A 21 39.17 8.47 -4.89
C GLU A 21 37.96 9.02 -4.14
N VAL A 22 37.38 10.10 -4.66
CA VAL A 22 36.15 10.68 -4.11
C VAL A 22 35.01 9.73 -4.46
N LEU A 23 34.32 9.25 -3.42
CA LEU A 23 33.21 8.31 -3.59
C LEU A 23 31.98 9.03 -4.14
N SER A 24 31.37 8.44 -5.17
CA SER A 24 30.11 8.90 -5.76
C SER A 24 28.92 8.30 -5.03
N TYR A 25 27.96 9.13 -4.66
CA TYR A 25 26.72 8.64 -4.06
C TYR A 25 26.00 7.63 -4.98
N GLN A 26 25.86 7.94 -6.26
CA GLN A 26 25.13 7.11 -7.20
C GLN A 26 25.81 5.75 -7.47
N ARG A 27 27.14 5.75 -7.58
CA ARG A 27 27.91 4.56 -7.94
C ARG A 27 28.22 3.69 -6.74
N ASP A 28 28.61 4.30 -5.62
CA ASP A 28 29.26 3.59 -4.52
C ASP A 28 28.34 3.43 -3.27
N ILE A 29 27.42 4.38 -3.05
CA ILE A 29 26.59 4.43 -1.83
C ILE A 29 25.15 3.96 -2.10
N GLN A 30 24.48 4.46 -3.15
CA GLN A 30 23.10 4.11 -3.43
C GLN A 30 22.88 2.58 -3.57
N PRO A 31 23.78 1.80 -4.19
CA PRO A 31 23.65 0.33 -4.21
C PRO A 31 23.63 -0.30 -2.83
N ILE A 32 24.47 0.18 -1.89
CA ILE A 32 24.51 -0.29 -0.50
C ILE A 32 23.19 0.06 0.19
N PHE A 33 22.73 1.31 0.08
CA PHE A 33 21.46 1.73 0.68
C PHE A 33 20.28 0.97 0.10
N THR A 34 20.26 0.72 -1.22
CA THR A 34 19.22 -0.09 -1.88
C THR A 34 19.16 -1.50 -1.31
N ALA A 35 20.31 -2.14 -1.08
CA ALA A 35 20.38 -3.50 -0.57
C ALA A 35 20.06 -3.62 0.92
N LYS A 36 20.42 -2.63 1.74
CA LYS A 36 20.46 -2.72 3.21
C LYS A 36 19.49 -1.80 3.95
N CYS A 37 19.10 -0.66 3.37
CA CYS A 37 18.39 0.40 4.08
C CYS A 37 16.99 0.68 3.52
N VAL A 38 16.87 0.67 2.19
CA VAL A 38 15.66 1.06 1.45
C VAL A 38 14.46 0.18 1.81
N ALA A 39 14.69 -1.07 2.24
CA ALA A 39 13.61 -1.92 2.74
C ALA A 39 12.75 -1.24 3.84
N CYS A 40 13.33 -0.40 4.67
CA CYS A 40 12.64 0.38 5.71
C CYS A 40 12.55 1.88 5.35
N HIS A 41 13.58 2.42 4.70
CA HIS A 41 13.79 3.84 4.47
C HIS A 41 13.55 4.27 3.01
N ALA A 42 12.45 3.85 2.39
CA ALA A 42 12.13 4.23 1.00
C ALA A 42 10.74 4.87 0.81
N CYS A 43 9.92 4.94 1.84
CA CYS A 43 8.60 5.57 1.79
C CYS A 43 8.64 6.93 2.51
N TYR A 44 7.77 7.85 2.13
CA TYR A 44 7.74 9.14 2.83
C TYR A 44 7.26 9.03 4.28
N ASP A 45 6.55 7.95 4.65
CA ASP A 45 6.23 7.56 6.04
C ASP A 45 7.23 6.55 6.60
N SER A 46 8.47 6.58 6.15
CA SER A 46 9.57 5.76 6.69
C SER A 46 9.92 6.15 8.14
N PRO A 47 10.58 5.27 8.90
CA PRO A 47 11.06 5.62 10.22
C PRO A 47 11.85 6.92 10.21
N CYS A 48 11.52 7.83 11.14
CA CYS A 48 12.11 9.17 11.22
C CYS A 48 11.95 10.02 9.94
N GLN A 49 11.00 9.68 9.07
CA GLN A 49 10.85 10.26 7.74
C GLN A 49 12.14 10.23 6.88
N LEU A 50 13.16 9.45 7.30
CA LEU A 50 14.40 9.32 6.57
C LEU A 50 14.19 8.44 5.33
N ASN A 51 14.33 9.03 4.15
CA ASN A 51 14.20 8.33 2.88
C ASN A 51 15.59 8.17 2.24
N LEU A 52 16.05 6.94 2.13
CA LEU A 52 17.33 6.58 1.50
C LEU A 52 17.14 5.98 0.10
N GLY A 53 15.94 6.09 -0.45
CA GLY A 53 15.62 5.67 -1.82
C GLY A 53 16.19 6.60 -2.88
N SER A 54 16.58 7.82 -2.49
CA SER A 54 17.23 8.79 -3.36
C SER A 54 18.23 9.65 -2.59
N GLY A 55 19.11 10.33 -3.33
CA GLY A 55 20.06 11.27 -2.77
C GLY A 55 19.38 12.44 -2.08
N GLU A 56 18.36 13.00 -2.70
CA GLU A 56 17.56 14.11 -2.15
C GLU A 56 16.86 13.72 -0.85
N GLY A 57 16.50 12.45 -0.70
CA GLY A 57 15.95 11.92 0.54
C GLY A 57 16.99 11.81 1.66
N ALA A 58 18.21 11.39 1.32
CA ALA A 58 19.35 11.36 2.27
C ALA A 58 19.75 12.78 2.71
N GLU A 59 19.84 13.73 1.77
CA GLU A 59 20.15 15.14 2.02
C GLU A 59 19.07 15.86 2.84
N ARG A 60 17.78 15.54 2.59
CA ARG A 60 16.68 16.02 3.43
C ARG A 60 16.89 15.66 4.88
N GLY A 61 17.42 14.47 5.18
CA GLY A 61 17.69 13.97 6.52
C GLY A 61 16.44 13.42 7.22
N ALA A 62 16.47 13.46 8.55
CA ALA A 62 15.48 12.85 9.44
C ALA A 62 14.60 13.89 10.16
N ASN A 63 13.41 13.47 10.60
CA ASN A 63 12.49 14.27 11.40
C ASN A 63 11.89 13.40 12.52
N LYS A 64 11.80 13.94 13.73
CA LYS A 64 11.19 13.25 14.88
C LYS A 64 9.69 13.05 14.75
N LEU A 65 9.01 13.96 14.04
CA LEU A 65 7.56 13.89 13.90
C LEU A 65 7.19 12.82 12.87
N PRO A 66 6.32 11.87 13.21
CA PRO A 66 5.83 10.91 12.23
C PRO A 66 4.90 11.59 11.23
N VAL A 67 4.90 11.11 9.99
CA VAL A 67 3.93 11.57 8.97
C VAL A 67 2.52 11.23 9.43
N TYR A 68 2.24 9.97 9.66
CA TYR A 68 0.97 9.53 10.24
C TYR A 68 1.04 9.51 11.77
N ASN A 69 0.06 10.14 12.41
CA ASN A 69 -0.13 10.06 13.85
C ASN A 69 -1.63 10.16 14.17
N GLY A 70 -2.24 9.03 14.53
CA GLY A 70 -3.67 8.91 14.81
C GLY A 70 -4.15 9.65 16.06
N VAL A 71 -3.27 10.21 16.88
CA VAL A 71 -3.61 10.91 18.13
C VAL A 71 -3.21 12.39 18.15
N ARG A 72 -2.62 12.91 17.07
CA ARG A 72 -2.21 14.33 17.07
C ARG A 72 -3.42 15.26 17.14
N SER A 73 -3.34 16.27 18.01
CA SER A 73 -4.42 17.24 18.23
C SER A 73 -4.50 18.31 17.13
N LYS A 74 -3.37 18.68 16.53
CA LYS A 74 -3.28 19.70 15.47
C LYS A 74 -2.70 19.09 14.20
N ALA A 75 -3.28 19.42 13.05
CA ALA A 75 -2.74 19.03 11.76
C ALA A 75 -1.33 19.57 11.56
N GLN A 76 -0.46 18.76 10.94
CA GLN A 76 0.92 19.10 10.63
C GLN A 76 1.03 19.63 9.19
N GLY A 77 2.02 20.46 8.91
CA GLY A 77 2.36 20.86 7.54
C GLY A 77 2.89 19.66 6.75
N PRO A 78 2.53 19.54 5.46
CA PRO A 78 3.01 18.45 4.62
C PRO A 78 4.54 18.44 4.47
N THR A 79 5.11 17.23 4.37
CA THR A 79 6.57 16.99 4.27
C THR A 79 6.91 15.98 3.18
N ARG A 80 6.16 15.98 2.07
CA ARG A 80 6.38 15.07 0.94
C ARG A 80 7.64 15.45 0.18
N LEU A 81 8.56 14.50 0.05
CA LEU A 81 9.78 14.67 -0.73
C LEU A 81 9.42 15.03 -2.19
N PHE A 82 10.18 15.88 -2.82
CA PHE A 82 9.97 16.42 -4.18
C PHE A 82 8.76 17.35 -4.37
N LEU A 83 8.00 17.66 -3.33
CA LEU A 83 6.79 18.45 -3.49
C LEU A 83 6.67 19.63 -2.50
N ASP A 84 6.95 19.39 -1.21
CA ASP A 84 6.60 20.35 -0.16
C ASP A 84 7.73 21.27 0.27
N ALA A 85 8.96 21.04 -0.18
CA ALA A 85 10.11 21.92 -0.01
C ALA A 85 11.23 21.55 -0.99
N GLU A 86 12.07 22.53 -1.30
CA GLU A 86 13.26 22.37 -2.14
C GLU A 86 14.49 22.91 -1.40
N GLY A 87 15.59 22.17 -1.49
CA GLY A 87 16.86 22.49 -0.89
C GLY A 87 16.92 22.32 0.62
N GLU A 88 18.13 22.20 1.12
CA GLU A 88 18.42 21.89 2.51
C GLU A 88 17.77 22.83 3.52
N GLN A 89 17.95 24.15 3.34
CA GLN A 89 17.43 25.15 4.27
C GLN A 89 15.90 25.09 4.43
N ALA A 90 15.17 24.80 3.35
CA ALA A 90 13.71 24.68 3.42
C ALA A 90 13.30 23.45 4.26
N TRP A 91 14.03 22.36 4.15
CA TRP A 91 13.81 21.18 4.98
C TRP A 91 14.18 21.41 6.44
N ARG A 92 15.28 22.13 6.74
CA ARG A 92 15.64 22.51 8.11
C ARG A 92 14.54 23.35 8.78
N ARG A 93 13.91 24.30 8.04
CA ARG A 93 12.75 25.05 8.55
C ARG A 93 11.53 24.17 8.80
N LYS A 94 11.40 23.02 8.18
CA LYS A 94 10.33 22.03 8.43
C LYS A 94 10.69 21.05 9.55
N GLY A 95 11.80 21.23 10.27
CA GLY A 95 12.22 20.41 11.41
C GLY A 95 13.03 19.18 11.05
N PHE A 96 13.50 19.06 9.81
CA PHE A 96 14.45 18.02 9.45
C PHE A 96 15.86 18.39 9.93
N HIS A 97 16.62 17.39 10.36
CA HIS A 97 18.05 17.53 10.70
C HIS A 97 18.89 16.64 9.79
N SER A 98 20.11 17.06 9.51
CA SER A 98 21.04 16.26 8.73
C SER A 98 21.42 14.99 9.48
N VAL A 99 21.55 13.90 8.75
CA VAL A 99 22.12 12.65 9.23
C VAL A 99 23.51 12.39 8.61
N LEU A 100 23.92 13.23 7.64
CA LEU A 100 25.16 13.10 6.87
C LEU A 100 26.29 13.98 7.40
N ASP A 101 25.94 15.11 8.06
CA ASP A 101 26.93 16.09 8.47
C ASP A 101 27.53 15.78 9.82
N ALA A 102 28.87 15.93 9.93
CA ALA A 102 29.55 15.96 11.23
C ALA A 102 29.19 17.26 11.98
N GLN A 103 28.89 17.17 13.25
CA GLN A 103 28.45 18.31 14.04
C GLN A 103 29.21 18.37 15.38
N GLY A 104 29.68 19.57 15.75
CA GLY A 104 30.30 19.79 17.06
C GLY A 104 31.53 18.91 17.36
N GLY A 105 32.28 18.54 16.34
CA GLY A 105 33.42 17.62 16.46
C GLY A 105 33.06 16.14 16.57
N GLN A 106 31.76 15.81 16.41
CA GLN A 106 31.27 14.43 16.37
C GLN A 106 31.01 13.99 14.92
N ALA A 107 31.21 12.69 14.68
CA ALA A 107 30.88 12.08 13.39
C ALA A 107 29.38 12.23 13.05
N ALA A 108 29.04 12.15 11.77
CA ALA A 108 27.67 12.19 11.27
C ALA A 108 26.76 11.19 12.03
N LEU A 109 25.49 11.58 12.25
CA LEU A 109 24.55 10.72 13.00
C LEU A 109 24.40 9.35 12.32
N MET A 110 24.40 9.28 10.99
CA MET A 110 24.36 8.01 10.25
C MET A 110 25.58 7.13 10.59
N ALA A 111 26.79 7.69 10.63
CA ALA A 111 27.99 6.94 11.01
C ALA A 111 27.84 6.34 12.40
N ARG A 112 27.44 7.15 13.37
CA ARG A 112 27.26 6.73 14.77
C ARG A 112 26.17 5.66 14.93
N MET A 113 25.09 5.73 14.14
CA MET A 113 24.03 4.70 14.13
C MET A 113 24.53 3.38 13.53
N LEU A 114 25.38 3.43 12.50
CA LEU A 114 26.00 2.24 11.91
C LEU A 114 27.02 1.62 12.87
N ASP A 115 27.81 2.43 13.59
CA ASP A 115 28.75 1.98 14.61
C ASP A 115 28.04 1.26 15.75
N LEU A 116 26.91 1.82 16.21
CA LEU A 116 26.09 1.20 17.25
C LEU A 116 25.57 -0.17 16.78
N GLY A 117 25.07 -0.26 15.54
CA GLY A 117 24.58 -1.52 14.97
C GLY A 117 25.70 -2.57 14.84
N ARG A 118 26.90 -2.13 14.42
CA ARG A 118 28.07 -2.99 14.29
C ARG A 118 28.61 -3.47 15.62
N SER A 119 28.51 -2.66 16.67
CA SER A 119 28.96 -3.02 18.04
C SER A 119 28.09 -4.10 18.69
N GLN A 120 26.88 -4.34 18.18
CA GLN A 120 25.89 -5.29 18.71
C GLN A 120 25.32 -6.16 17.59
N PRO A 121 26.13 -7.02 16.94
CA PRO A 121 25.69 -7.81 15.79
C PRO A 121 24.64 -8.83 16.22
N LEU A 122 23.62 -9.00 15.39
CA LEU A 122 22.60 -10.03 15.58
C LEU A 122 23.07 -11.34 14.95
N THR A 123 22.92 -12.44 15.69
CA THR A 123 23.22 -13.78 15.18
C THR A 123 22.17 -14.18 14.14
N PRO A 124 22.55 -14.56 12.92
CA PRO A 124 21.59 -15.06 11.93
C PRO A 124 20.81 -16.29 12.47
N ASN A 125 19.51 -16.35 12.14
CA ASN A 125 18.60 -17.43 12.56
C ASN A 125 18.48 -17.63 14.09
N ALA A 126 18.90 -16.68 14.90
CA ALA A 126 18.73 -16.69 16.34
C ALA A 126 17.48 -15.91 16.75
N LYS A 127 16.98 -16.19 17.94
CA LYS A 127 15.93 -15.39 18.57
C LYS A 127 16.40 -13.96 18.74
N LEU A 128 15.58 -13.00 18.31
CA LEU A 128 15.87 -11.59 18.55
C LEU A 128 15.91 -11.27 20.06
N PRO A 129 16.76 -10.34 20.49
CA PRO A 129 16.70 -9.81 21.84
C PRO A 129 15.30 -9.31 22.20
N ALA A 130 14.87 -9.53 23.44
CA ALA A 130 13.51 -9.21 23.88
C ALA A 130 13.17 -7.71 23.80
N GLU A 131 14.18 -6.86 23.88
CA GLU A 131 14.05 -5.40 23.75
C GLU A 131 13.82 -4.92 22.31
N LEU A 132 14.06 -5.77 21.30
CA LEU A 132 13.80 -5.45 19.91
C LEU A 132 12.33 -5.68 19.58
N ASN A 133 11.51 -4.65 19.74
CA ASN A 133 10.13 -4.69 19.29
C ASN A 133 10.05 -4.41 17.79
N ILE A 134 9.66 -5.43 17.00
CA ILE A 134 9.38 -5.32 15.57
C ILE A 134 7.88 -5.41 15.27
N GLY A 135 7.05 -5.42 16.30
CA GLY A 135 5.58 -5.52 16.18
C GLY A 135 4.91 -4.22 15.73
N ILE A 136 3.59 -4.29 15.68
CA ILE A 136 2.74 -3.16 15.27
C ILE A 136 2.85 -1.97 16.23
N ASP A 137 3.11 -2.23 17.50
CA ASP A 137 3.21 -1.20 18.55
C ASP A 137 4.63 -0.65 18.72
N ARG A 138 5.55 -0.98 17.81
CA ARG A 138 6.91 -0.46 17.92
C ARG A 138 6.94 1.06 17.77
N GLU A 139 7.73 1.68 18.59
CA GLU A 139 8.03 3.11 18.51
C GLU A 139 9.25 3.37 17.63
N ASN A 140 9.16 4.41 16.79
CA ASN A 140 10.31 4.90 16.04
C ASN A 140 11.09 5.90 16.91
N ASN A 141 12.23 5.48 17.40
CA ASN A 141 13.14 6.34 18.16
C ASN A 141 14.06 7.10 17.21
N CYS A 142 13.94 8.41 17.16
CA CYS A 142 14.63 9.31 16.24
C CYS A 142 15.51 10.28 17.03
N PRO A 143 16.71 9.89 17.48
CA PRO A 143 17.58 10.78 18.23
C PRO A 143 18.08 11.94 17.34
N LEU A 144 18.21 13.12 17.92
CA LEU A 144 19.01 14.20 17.34
C LEU A 144 20.51 13.91 17.55
N PRO A 145 21.40 14.57 16.80
CA PRO A 145 22.83 14.36 16.96
C PRO A 145 23.35 14.54 18.38
N ASP A 146 22.83 15.50 19.13
CA ASP A 146 23.17 15.79 20.54
C ASP A 146 22.51 14.83 21.54
N GLU A 147 21.47 14.13 21.16
CA GLU A 147 20.77 13.15 21.99
C GLU A 147 21.34 11.72 21.84
N PHE A 148 22.17 11.49 20.81
CA PHE A 148 22.59 10.14 20.44
C PHE A 148 23.27 9.36 21.57
N ASP A 149 24.13 9.99 22.37
CA ASP A 149 24.84 9.28 23.46
C ASP A 149 23.88 8.79 24.54
N GLY A 150 22.83 9.56 24.81
CA GLY A 150 21.75 9.16 25.71
C GLY A 150 20.93 8.01 25.12
N TYR A 151 20.65 8.07 23.83
CA TYR A 151 19.96 7.02 23.09
C TYR A 151 20.75 5.71 23.08
N ALA A 152 22.04 5.74 22.72
CA ALA A 152 22.90 4.56 22.63
C ALA A 152 23.03 3.82 23.95
N ARG A 153 23.10 4.57 25.07
CA ARG A 153 23.15 3.97 26.43
C ARG A 153 21.85 3.25 26.80
N LYS A 154 20.68 3.78 26.36
CA LYS A 154 19.35 3.22 26.67
C LYS A 154 18.96 2.08 25.75
N THR A 155 19.36 2.15 24.48
CA THR A 155 18.90 1.27 23.40
C THR A 155 20.11 0.64 22.71
N ARG A 156 20.75 -0.32 23.37
CA ARG A 156 22.00 -0.96 22.88
C ARG A 156 21.84 -1.60 21.49
N HIS A 157 20.68 -2.21 21.21
CA HIS A 157 20.38 -2.82 19.91
C HIS A 157 19.62 -1.86 18.97
N GLY A 158 19.61 -0.57 19.27
CA GLY A 158 18.94 0.45 18.45
C GLY A 158 19.75 0.97 17.27
N GLY A 159 20.92 0.39 17.00
CA GLY A 159 21.75 0.77 15.85
C GLY A 159 21.18 0.32 14.51
N MET A 160 21.80 0.77 13.43
CA MET A 160 21.37 0.45 12.06
C MET A 160 22.35 -0.53 11.38
N PRO A 161 21.84 -1.40 10.51
CA PRO A 161 20.45 -1.72 10.19
C PRO A 161 19.71 -2.36 11.37
N PHE A 162 18.49 -1.88 11.66
CA PHE A 162 17.70 -2.32 12.81
C PHE A 162 17.10 -3.72 12.62
N ALA A 163 17.34 -4.62 13.55
CA ALA A 163 16.76 -5.97 13.62
C ALA A 163 17.02 -6.88 12.38
N VAL A 164 17.99 -6.53 11.54
CA VAL A 164 18.39 -7.31 10.36
C VAL A 164 19.92 -7.46 10.29
N THR A 165 20.41 -8.29 9.35
CA THR A 165 21.85 -8.48 9.12
C THR A 165 22.53 -7.15 8.78
N GLY A 166 23.63 -6.85 9.46
CA GLY A 166 24.44 -5.65 9.27
C GLY A 166 25.13 -5.56 7.90
N LEU A 167 25.88 -4.47 7.72
CA LEU A 167 26.74 -4.28 6.56
C LEU A 167 27.94 -5.21 6.65
N SER A 168 28.46 -5.64 5.51
CA SER A 168 29.79 -6.25 5.43
C SER A 168 30.86 -5.23 5.76
N ASP A 169 32.09 -5.70 6.06
CA ASP A 169 33.22 -4.82 6.38
C ASP A 169 33.50 -3.83 5.24
N GLN A 170 33.38 -4.28 3.99
CA GLN A 170 33.59 -3.43 2.82
C GLN A 170 32.47 -2.38 2.67
N GLU A 171 31.20 -2.79 2.77
CA GLU A 171 30.06 -1.85 2.70
C GLU A 171 30.17 -0.78 3.80
N TYR A 172 30.45 -1.21 5.03
CA TYR A 172 30.63 -0.32 6.16
C TYR A 172 31.78 0.67 5.93
N ALA A 173 32.96 0.20 5.55
CA ALA A 173 34.11 1.07 5.28
C ALA A 173 33.84 2.06 4.14
N THR A 174 33.09 1.64 3.12
CA THR A 174 32.71 2.51 1.99
C THR A 174 31.79 3.64 2.46
N VAL A 175 30.75 3.33 3.23
CA VAL A 175 29.82 4.34 3.74
C VAL A 175 30.52 5.30 4.72
N GLN A 176 31.36 4.78 5.63
CA GLN A 176 32.12 5.61 6.58
C GLN A 176 33.03 6.58 5.84
N ARG A 177 33.81 6.10 4.87
CA ARG A 177 34.70 6.95 4.06
C ARG A 177 33.94 8.03 3.31
N TRP A 178 32.77 7.69 2.74
CA TRP A 178 31.93 8.68 2.06
C TRP A 178 31.45 9.76 3.03
N LEU A 179 31.03 9.41 4.24
CA LEU A 179 30.63 10.36 5.28
C LEU A 179 31.80 11.23 5.75
N GLU A 180 33.00 10.65 5.89
CA GLU A 180 34.25 11.39 6.20
C GLU A 180 34.63 12.38 5.08
N GLN A 181 34.30 12.06 3.83
CA GLN A 181 34.45 12.95 2.68
C GLN A 181 33.38 14.05 2.60
N GLY A 182 32.48 14.14 3.59
CA GLY A 182 31.42 15.13 3.67
C GLY A 182 30.05 14.66 3.19
N GLY A 183 29.87 13.38 2.88
CA GLY A 183 28.56 12.80 2.54
C GLY A 183 27.88 13.43 1.31
N ALA A 184 28.66 13.89 0.33
CA ALA A 184 28.15 14.63 -0.81
C ALA A 184 27.20 13.76 -1.67
N VAL A 185 26.10 14.38 -2.10
CA VAL A 185 25.07 13.76 -2.95
C VAL A 185 25.03 14.51 -4.28
N GLU A 186 25.24 13.78 -5.36
CA GLU A 186 25.09 14.33 -6.70
C GLU A 186 23.61 14.27 -7.13
N PRO A 187 23.05 15.37 -7.69
CA PRO A 187 21.68 15.33 -8.22
C PRO A 187 21.54 14.31 -9.35
N ARG A 188 20.58 13.40 -9.22
CA ARG A 188 20.28 12.45 -10.30
C ARG A 188 19.43 13.13 -11.37
N GLN A 189 20.02 13.42 -12.52
CA GLN A 189 19.27 13.89 -13.67
C GLN A 189 18.63 12.71 -14.41
N LEU A 190 17.31 12.56 -14.25
CA LEU A 190 16.53 11.56 -14.96
C LEU A 190 16.02 12.18 -16.27
N GLN A 191 16.61 11.76 -17.38
CA GLN A 191 16.12 12.12 -18.70
C GLN A 191 15.28 10.94 -19.24
N PRO A 192 14.05 11.18 -19.71
CA PRO A 192 13.28 10.17 -20.41
C PRO A 192 14.04 9.66 -21.64
N SER A 193 13.93 8.36 -21.93
CA SER A 193 14.36 7.85 -23.24
C SER A 193 13.49 8.45 -24.35
N ALA A 194 13.94 8.42 -25.59
CA ALA A 194 13.17 8.95 -26.73
C ALA A 194 11.77 8.32 -26.82
N ARG A 195 11.67 7.00 -26.52
CA ARG A 195 10.39 6.27 -26.50
C ARG A 195 9.48 6.75 -25.36
N GLU A 196 10.03 6.96 -24.18
CA GLU A 196 9.27 7.47 -23.03
C GLU A 196 8.84 8.91 -23.26
N ALA A 197 9.70 9.76 -23.81
CA ALA A 197 9.37 11.14 -24.15
C ALA A 197 8.18 11.24 -25.11
N THR A 198 8.14 10.38 -26.14
CA THR A 198 6.98 10.29 -27.05
C THR A 198 5.71 9.87 -26.31
N GLN A 199 5.78 8.90 -25.42
CA GLN A 199 4.62 8.47 -24.65
C GLN A 199 4.17 9.54 -23.63
N ILE A 200 5.12 10.23 -22.99
CA ILE A 200 4.83 11.38 -22.11
C ILE A 200 4.02 12.44 -22.87
N GLU A 201 4.49 12.82 -24.06
CA GLU A 201 3.80 13.81 -24.88
C GLU A 201 2.37 13.37 -25.23
N GLN A 202 2.17 12.10 -25.58
CA GLN A 202 0.84 11.57 -25.91
C GLN A 202 -0.10 11.59 -24.71
N TRP A 203 0.35 11.16 -23.53
CA TRP A 203 -0.43 11.19 -22.30
C TRP A 203 -0.72 12.61 -21.83
N GLU A 204 0.27 13.52 -21.88
CA GLU A 204 0.07 14.93 -21.51
C GLU A 204 -0.89 15.63 -22.47
N ARG A 205 -0.89 15.28 -23.76
CA ARG A 205 -1.87 15.79 -24.75
C ARG A 205 -3.29 15.36 -24.40
N LEU A 206 -3.49 14.11 -24.02
CA LEU A 206 -4.82 13.62 -23.57
C LEU A 206 -5.26 14.33 -22.28
N LEU A 207 -4.36 14.45 -21.30
CA LEU A 207 -4.65 15.06 -20.00
C LEU A 207 -4.86 16.58 -20.09
N ASN A 208 -4.40 17.22 -21.16
CA ASN A 208 -4.60 18.66 -21.42
C ASN A 208 -5.51 18.90 -22.62
N THR A 209 -6.40 17.95 -22.94
CA THR A 209 -7.40 18.11 -24.00
C THR A 209 -8.24 19.37 -23.75
N PRO A 210 -8.34 20.30 -24.70
CA PRO A 210 -9.07 21.54 -24.53
C PRO A 210 -10.57 21.31 -24.29
N GLY A 211 -11.19 22.25 -23.58
CA GLY A 211 -12.63 22.30 -23.35
C GLY A 211 -13.07 21.65 -22.02
N PRO A 212 -14.33 21.89 -21.62
CA PRO A 212 -14.85 21.45 -20.32
C PRO A 212 -14.80 19.93 -20.11
N ARG A 213 -15.11 19.17 -21.17
CA ARG A 213 -15.08 17.69 -21.13
C ARG A 213 -13.67 17.18 -20.85
N GLY A 214 -12.66 17.65 -21.63
CA GLY A 214 -11.26 17.27 -21.42
C GLY A 214 -10.78 17.63 -20.03
N SER A 215 -11.06 18.85 -19.57
CA SER A 215 -10.68 19.33 -18.24
C SER A 215 -11.29 18.51 -17.11
N LEU A 216 -12.56 18.09 -17.24
CA LEU A 216 -13.23 17.28 -16.21
C LEU A 216 -12.69 15.85 -16.16
N VAL A 217 -12.45 15.23 -17.32
CA VAL A 217 -11.82 13.90 -17.41
C VAL A 217 -10.40 13.93 -16.84
N ALA A 218 -9.61 14.92 -17.21
CA ALA A 218 -8.24 15.06 -16.71
C ALA A 218 -8.19 15.25 -15.19
N ARG A 219 -9.12 16.03 -14.61
CA ARG A 219 -9.26 16.16 -13.15
C ARG A 219 -9.61 14.83 -12.51
N TRP A 220 -10.55 14.08 -13.08
CA TRP A 220 -10.93 12.77 -12.55
C TRP A 220 -9.74 11.79 -12.59
N LEU A 221 -9.03 11.71 -13.72
CA LEU A 221 -7.83 10.88 -13.87
C LEU A 221 -6.74 11.29 -12.88
N TYR A 222 -6.49 12.60 -12.72
CA TYR A 222 -5.51 13.10 -11.76
C TYR A 222 -5.86 12.70 -10.32
N GLU A 223 -7.10 12.92 -9.88
CA GLU A 223 -7.52 12.58 -8.52
C GLU A 223 -7.48 11.07 -8.27
N HIS A 224 -7.54 10.23 -9.33
CA HIS A 224 -7.45 8.78 -9.22
C HIS A 224 -6.02 8.20 -9.44
N LEU A 225 -5.08 8.99 -9.97
CA LEU A 225 -3.73 8.52 -10.28
C LEU A 225 -2.61 9.34 -9.60
N PHE A 226 -2.92 10.41 -8.86
CA PHE A 226 -1.90 11.34 -8.32
C PHE A 226 -0.86 10.66 -7.41
N ILE A 227 -1.26 9.57 -6.73
CA ILE A 227 -0.37 8.82 -5.83
C ILE A 227 0.41 7.73 -6.57
N ALA A 228 0.07 7.42 -7.82
CA ALA A 228 0.68 6.35 -8.59
C ALA A 228 2.14 6.67 -8.93
N HIS A 229 2.98 5.64 -8.83
CA HIS A 229 4.27 5.61 -9.47
C HIS A 229 4.07 5.02 -10.88
N LEU A 230 3.93 5.90 -11.85
CA LEU A 230 3.65 5.58 -13.24
C LEU A 230 4.91 5.08 -13.93
N TYR A 231 4.80 4.06 -14.75
CA TYR A 231 5.91 3.59 -15.60
C TYR A 231 5.39 3.23 -16.99
N PHE A 232 6.24 3.31 -17.99
CA PHE A 232 5.88 2.94 -19.36
C PHE A 232 6.19 1.47 -19.63
N GLU A 233 5.22 0.72 -20.14
CA GLU A 233 5.42 -0.66 -20.57
C GLU A 233 6.48 -0.71 -21.67
N GLY A 234 7.54 -1.50 -21.46
CA GLY A 234 8.71 -1.55 -22.33
C GLY A 234 9.59 -0.30 -22.29
N GLY A 235 9.46 0.54 -21.27
CA GLY A 235 10.38 1.62 -20.91
C GLY A 235 11.59 1.12 -20.13
N GLU A 236 12.41 2.06 -19.66
CA GLU A 236 13.62 1.75 -18.90
C GLU A 236 13.26 1.16 -17.51
N PRO A 237 13.82 0.01 -17.14
CA PRO A 237 13.59 -0.59 -15.84
C PRO A 237 13.95 0.36 -14.68
N GLY A 238 13.08 0.42 -13.68
CA GLY A 238 13.29 1.26 -12.49
C GLY A 238 13.08 2.75 -12.72
N ARG A 239 12.53 3.16 -13.88
CA ARG A 239 12.18 4.55 -14.17
C ARG A 239 10.69 4.77 -13.97
N PHE A 240 10.37 5.73 -13.10
CA PHE A 240 9.00 6.03 -12.70
C PHE A 240 8.70 7.51 -12.81
N TYR A 241 7.40 7.82 -12.94
CA TYR A 241 6.86 9.16 -13.11
C TYR A 241 5.70 9.37 -12.14
N GLN A 242 5.44 10.62 -11.82
CA GLN A 242 4.29 11.05 -11.05
C GLN A 242 3.44 12.01 -11.87
N LEU A 243 2.12 11.83 -11.85
CA LEU A 243 1.18 12.80 -12.43
C LEU A 243 1.03 13.98 -11.48
N VAL A 244 1.37 15.17 -11.96
CA VAL A 244 1.34 16.41 -11.19
C VAL A 244 0.59 17.52 -11.92
N ARG A 245 0.11 18.51 -11.17
CA ARG A 245 -0.30 19.81 -11.72
C ARG A 245 0.92 20.72 -11.76
N SER A 246 1.21 21.33 -12.89
CA SER A 246 2.38 22.19 -13.12
C SER A 246 1.96 23.57 -13.61
N ARG A 247 2.66 24.63 -13.17
CA ARG A 247 2.47 25.99 -13.71
C ARG A 247 3.01 26.13 -15.13
N THR A 248 3.92 25.24 -15.51
CA THR A 248 4.54 25.22 -16.85
C THR A 248 3.85 24.20 -17.77
N PRO A 249 3.71 24.50 -19.08
CA PRO A 249 3.12 23.59 -20.04
C PRO A 249 4.08 22.45 -20.45
N SER A 250 3.58 21.52 -21.27
CA SER A 250 4.40 20.45 -21.86
C SER A 250 5.57 21.02 -22.66
N GLY A 251 6.74 20.38 -22.53
CA GLY A 251 7.98 20.80 -23.16
C GLY A 251 8.86 21.71 -22.30
N GLU A 252 8.32 22.32 -21.25
CA GLU A 252 9.08 23.12 -20.29
C GLU A 252 9.45 22.32 -19.03
N PRO A 253 10.43 22.74 -18.22
CA PRO A 253 10.68 22.16 -16.90
C PRO A 253 9.43 22.15 -16.02
N VAL A 254 9.20 21.08 -15.28
CA VAL A 254 8.01 20.94 -14.44
C VAL A 254 8.12 21.83 -13.19
N ASP A 255 7.17 22.76 -13.03
CA ASP A 255 6.96 23.55 -11.80
C ASP A 255 5.70 23.05 -11.07
N ALA A 256 5.88 22.05 -10.20
CA ALA A 256 4.78 21.35 -9.57
C ALA A 256 4.03 22.21 -8.54
N ILE A 257 2.69 22.16 -8.57
CA ILE A 257 1.83 22.84 -7.60
C ILE A 257 1.56 21.88 -6.44
N ALA A 258 2.10 22.23 -5.27
CA ALA A 258 1.85 21.51 -4.04
C ALA A 258 0.51 21.94 -3.43
N THR A 259 -0.44 21.01 -3.33
CA THR A 259 -1.65 21.17 -2.50
C THR A 259 -1.66 20.10 -1.44
N ARG A 260 -2.39 20.30 -0.36
CA ARG A 260 -2.45 19.34 0.74
C ARG A 260 -3.07 18.01 0.29
N ARG A 261 -4.16 18.09 -0.47
CA ARG A 261 -4.87 16.96 -1.09
C ARG A 261 -4.97 17.17 -2.61
N PRO A 262 -5.16 16.11 -3.41
CA PRO A 262 -5.26 16.25 -4.86
C PRO A 262 -6.52 17.02 -5.29
N ASN A 263 -7.59 16.94 -4.53
CA ASN A 263 -8.86 17.64 -4.76
C ASN A 263 -8.93 19.05 -4.16
N ASP A 264 -7.83 19.57 -3.61
CA ASP A 264 -7.74 20.99 -3.22
C ASP A 264 -7.57 21.90 -4.44
N ASP A 265 -8.01 23.14 -4.30
CA ASP A 265 -7.87 24.17 -5.33
C ASP A 265 -6.39 24.44 -5.62
N PRO A 266 -5.94 24.31 -6.86
CA PRO A 266 -4.57 24.65 -7.23
C PRO A 266 -4.27 26.16 -7.18
N GLY A 267 -5.27 27.03 -7.12
CA GLY A 267 -5.16 28.47 -6.96
C GLY A 267 -4.65 29.22 -8.17
N THR A 268 -4.31 28.54 -9.27
CA THR A 268 -3.76 29.14 -10.50
C THR A 268 -4.08 28.27 -11.71
N ARG A 269 -3.81 28.80 -12.91
CA ARG A 269 -3.82 27.99 -14.14
C ARG A 269 -2.68 26.97 -14.09
N PHE A 270 -2.91 25.80 -14.64
CA PHE A 270 -1.94 24.71 -14.64
C PHE A 270 -2.14 23.78 -15.85
N SER A 271 -1.12 22.97 -16.08
CA SER A 271 -1.17 21.81 -16.99
C SER A 271 -0.91 20.53 -16.20
N TYR A 272 -1.48 19.42 -16.62
CA TYR A 272 -1.12 18.12 -16.09
C TYR A 272 0.16 17.63 -16.75
N ARG A 273 1.12 17.21 -15.94
CA ARG A 273 2.45 16.80 -16.38
C ARG A 273 2.89 15.49 -15.75
N LEU A 274 3.72 14.75 -16.47
CA LEU A 274 4.40 13.55 -15.96
C LEU A 274 5.81 13.92 -15.52
N ARG A 275 6.03 14.00 -14.22
CA ARG A 275 7.32 14.33 -13.61
C ARG A 275 8.11 13.06 -13.31
N PRO A 276 9.36 12.89 -13.75
CA PRO A 276 10.20 11.78 -13.34
C PRO A 276 10.48 11.86 -11.83
N ILE A 277 10.60 10.70 -11.19
CA ILE A 277 10.96 10.58 -9.77
C ILE A 277 12.26 9.80 -9.63
N SER A 278 13.12 10.25 -8.71
CA SER A 278 14.46 9.69 -8.52
C SER A 278 14.53 8.61 -7.44
N ASP A 279 13.45 8.34 -6.76
CA ASP A 279 13.38 7.31 -5.73
C ASP A 279 13.62 5.91 -6.28
N VAL A 280 14.34 5.11 -5.52
CA VAL A 280 14.46 3.67 -5.79
C VAL A 280 13.14 2.98 -5.47
N ILE A 281 12.60 2.26 -6.45
CA ILE A 281 11.36 1.52 -6.29
C ILE A 281 11.65 0.13 -5.73
N VAL A 282 11.08 -0.14 -4.55
CA VAL A 282 10.91 -1.50 -4.03
C VAL A 282 9.43 -1.84 -3.98
N HIS A 283 9.06 -3.03 -4.40
CA HIS A 283 7.66 -3.45 -4.62
C HIS A 283 6.73 -3.23 -3.42
N LYS A 284 7.26 -3.10 -2.21
CA LYS A 284 6.49 -2.89 -0.99
C LYS A 284 6.01 -1.46 -0.76
N THR A 285 6.77 -0.48 -1.24
CA THR A 285 6.58 0.92 -0.85
C THR A 285 5.88 1.75 -1.90
N HIS A 286 5.78 1.23 -3.14
CA HIS A 286 5.29 1.99 -4.28
C HIS A 286 4.01 1.43 -4.84
N ILE A 287 3.13 2.33 -5.25
CA ILE A 287 1.89 2.01 -5.91
C ILE A 287 2.11 2.22 -7.40
N THR A 288 2.58 1.16 -8.07
CA THR A 288 2.92 1.20 -9.49
C THR A 288 1.68 1.13 -10.37
N TYR A 289 1.71 1.88 -11.48
CA TYR A 289 0.65 1.85 -12.47
C TYR A 289 1.26 1.92 -13.88
N PRO A 290 1.02 0.91 -14.74
CA PRO A 290 1.58 0.89 -16.09
C PRO A 290 0.86 1.87 -17.03
N LEU A 291 1.62 2.58 -17.84
CA LEU A 291 1.15 3.36 -18.97
C LEU A 291 1.60 2.70 -20.28
N SER A 292 0.72 2.70 -21.28
CA SER A 292 1.01 2.18 -22.62
C SER A 292 0.12 2.83 -23.65
N ALA A 293 0.44 2.64 -24.94
CA ALA A 293 -0.40 3.10 -26.05
C ALA A 293 -1.78 2.43 -26.02
N THR A 294 -1.84 1.13 -25.68
CA THR A 294 -3.10 0.38 -25.53
C THR A 294 -3.95 0.98 -24.43
N LYS A 295 -3.36 1.29 -23.29
CA LYS A 295 -4.05 1.91 -22.16
C LYS A 295 -4.51 3.32 -22.46
N LEU A 296 -3.71 4.11 -23.20
CA LEU A 296 -4.09 5.43 -23.69
C LEU A 296 -5.32 5.36 -24.61
N ALA A 297 -5.31 4.41 -25.56
CA ALA A 297 -6.46 4.18 -26.44
C ALA A 297 -7.70 3.73 -25.66
N ARG A 298 -7.54 2.86 -24.64
CA ARG A 298 -8.64 2.42 -23.76
C ARG A 298 -9.24 3.58 -22.97
N VAL A 299 -8.40 4.47 -22.39
CA VAL A 299 -8.85 5.68 -21.69
C VAL A 299 -9.60 6.60 -22.66
N SER A 300 -9.09 6.81 -23.87
CA SER A 300 -9.75 7.60 -24.89
C SER A 300 -11.11 7.02 -25.26
N ALA A 301 -11.20 5.69 -25.44
CA ALA A 301 -12.47 5.02 -25.76
C ALA A 301 -13.49 5.16 -24.62
N LEU A 302 -13.08 4.97 -23.36
CA LEU A 302 -13.98 5.04 -22.23
C LEU A 302 -14.56 6.45 -22.00
N PHE A 303 -13.75 7.49 -22.18
CA PHE A 303 -14.14 8.84 -21.78
C PHE A 303 -14.53 9.76 -22.93
N PHE A 304 -14.16 9.42 -24.18
CA PHE A 304 -14.35 10.31 -25.31
C PHE A 304 -15.13 9.71 -26.51
N ALA A 305 -15.43 8.39 -26.51
CA ALA A 305 -16.18 7.79 -27.61
C ALA A 305 -17.66 8.21 -27.60
N ASP A 306 -18.30 8.17 -26.43
CA ASP A 306 -19.70 8.55 -26.30
C ASP A 306 -19.88 10.06 -26.30
N ASP A 307 -21.04 10.52 -26.79
CA ASP A 307 -21.40 11.93 -26.77
C ASP A 307 -22.06 12.29 -25.44
N TRP A 308 -21.34 13.08 -24.64
CA TRP A 308 -21.81 13.65 -23.38
C TRP A 308 -21.22 15.04 -23.18
N THR A 309 -21.89 15.88 -22.44
CA THR A 309 -21.56 17.30 -22.32
C THR A 309 -21.35 17.73 -20.88
N VAL A 310 -20.57 18.78 -20.70
CA VAL A 310 -20.34 19.46 -19.42
C VAL A 310 -20.88 20.88 -19.57
N GLU A 311 -21.97 21.19 -18.89
CA GLU A 311 -22.56 22.54 -18.92
C GLU A 311 -21.66 23.57 -18.23
N ALA A 312 -21.10 23.22 -17.05
CA ALA A 312 -20.19 24.03 -16.29
C ALA A 312 -19.17 23.15 -15.54
N LEU A 313 -17.91 23.58 -15.54
CA LEU A 313 -16.90 22.90 -14.76
C LEU A 313 -17.16 23.05 -13.26
N PRO A 314 -17.14 21.94 -12.48
CA PRO A 314 -17.28 22.02 -11.04
C PRO A 314 -16.05 22.71 -10.43
N GLY A 315 -16.28 23.64 -9.50
CA GLY A 315 -15.23 24.26 -8.73
C GLY A 315 -14.62 23.31 -7.68
N TYR A 316 -13.76 23.89 -6.85
CA TYR A 316 -13.13 23.21 -5.71
C TYR A 316 -13.80 23.59 -4.36
N GLY A 317 -14.93 24.25 -4.39
CA GLY A 317 -15.68 24.64 -3.19
C GLY A 317 -16.34 23.47 -2.48
N ALA A 318 -16.88 23.71 -1.29
CA ALA A 318 -17.45 22.72 -0.37
C ALA A 318 -18.50 21.79 -1.01
N ASN A 319 -19.27 22.28 -1.97
CA ASN A 319 -20.31 21.48 -2.64
C ASN A 319 -19.77 20.38 -3.56
N HIS A 320 -18.57 20.55 -4.08
CA HIS A 320 -17.92 19.62 -5.01
C HIS A 320 -16.70 18.94 -4.39
N ARG A 321 -15.97 19.66 -3.56
CA ARG A 321 -14.79 19.12 -2.88
C ARG A 321 -15.15 17.83 -2.13
N ALA A 322 -14.30 16.84 -2.25
CA ALA A 322 -14.40 15.56 -1.59
C ALA A 322 -15.63 14.70 -1.93
N ASN A 323 -16.43 15.06 -2.94
CA ASN A 323 -17.57 14.25 -3.36
C ASN A 323 -17.53 13.92 -4.88
N PRO A 324 -16.94 12.77 -5.27
CA PRO A 324 -16.80 12.38 -6.67
C PRO A 324 -18.14 12.23 -7.38
N PHE A 325 -19.20 11.86 -6.67
CA PHE A 325 -20.54 11.68 -7.26
C PHE A 325 -21.19 13.00 -7.70
N LYS A 326 -20.79 14.11 -7.08
CA LYS A 326 -21.21 15.46 -7.51
C LYS A 326 -20.22 16.08 -8.47
N THR A 327 -18.92 16.01 -8.16
CA THR A 327 -17.88 16.63 -8.97
C THR A 327 -17.86 16.07 -10.38
N PHE A 328 -17.99 14.76 -10.52
CA PHE A 328 -17.85 14.07 -11.79
C PHE A 328 -19.15 13.51 -12.32
N GLN A 329 -20.30 14.05 -11.90
CA GLN A 329 -21.61 13.54 -12.31
C GLN A 329 -21.85 13.59 -13.82
N ALA A 330 -21.23 14.53 -14.52
CA ALA A 330 -21.36 14.65 -15.99
C ALA A 330 -20.61 13.53 -16.73
N ILE A 331 -19.56 12.96 -16.17
CA ILE A 331 -18.86 11.81 -16.77
C ILE A 331 -19.77 10.58 -16.61
N PRO A 332 -20.03 9.80 -17.68
CA PRO A 332 -20.81 8.57 -17.59
C PRO A 332 -20.34 7.66 -16.47
N ALA A 333 -21.24 7.18 -15.62
CA ALA A 333 -20.92 6.30 -14.49
C ALA A 333 -20.27 4.99 -14.96
N GLU A 334 -20.70 4.47 -16.12
CA GLU A 334 -20.12 3.29 -16.75
C GLU A 334 -18.64 3.50 -17.10
N ALA A 335 -18.28 4.62 -17.73
CA ALA A 335 -16.89 4.92 -18.09
C ALA A 335 -15.99 4.98 -16.85
N ARG A 336 -16.45 5.64 -15.77
CA ARG A 336 -15.73 5.74 -14.50
C ARG A 336 -15.56 4.38 -13.84
N TYR A 337 -16.63 3.60 -13.75
CA TYR A 337 -16.59 2.30 -13.12
C TYR A 337 -15.76 1.31 -13.92
N GLN A 338 -15.92 1.26 -15.25
CA GLN A 338 -15.14 0.38 -16.10
C GLN A 338 -13.63 0.68 -16.05
N PHE A 339 -13.24 1.97 -15.99
CA PHE A 339 -11.84 2.32 -15.77
C PHE A 339 -11.32 1.78 -14.43
N MET A 340 -12.12 1.88 -13.38
CA MET A 340 -11.71 1.34 -12.07
C MET A 340 -11.63 -0.19 -12.09
N LEU A 341 -12.54 -0.88 -12.75
CA LEU A 341 -12.52 -2.33 -12.90
C LEU A 341 -11.31 -2.82 -13.73
N ASP A 342 -11.05 -2.17 -14.86
CA ASP A 342 -9.88 -2.49 -15.71
C ASP A 342 -8.56 -2.39 -14.93
N ASN A 343 -8.54 -1.67 -13.81
CA ASN A 343 -7.38 -1.42 -12.97
C ASN A 343 -7.65 -1.74 -11.48
N ALA A 344 -8.56 -2.66 -11.17
CA ALA A 344 -9.06 -2.83 -9.81
C ALA A 344 -7.96 -3.25 -8.81
N GLU A 345 -6.96 -4.01 -9.23
CA GLU A 345 -5.81 -4.35 -8.37
C GLU A 345 -5.07 -3.08 -7.90
N TYR A 346 -4.85 -2.10 -8.79
CA TYR A 346 -4.27 -0.81 -8.42
C TYR A 346 -5.13 -0.07 -7.40
N PHE A 347 -6.44 0.06 -7.63
CA PHE A 347 -7.33 0.80 -6.73
C PHE A 347 -7.42 0.14 -5.36
N VAL A 348 -7.59 -1.18 -5.30
CA VAL A 348 -7.64 -1.93 -4.04
C VAL A 348 -6.30 -1.85 -3.30
N ARG A 349 -5.18 -2.04 -3.98
CA ARG A 349 -3.84 -1.90 -3.41
C ARG A 349 -3.62 -0.49 -2.84
N THR A 350 -4.09 0.53 -3.55
CA THR A 350 -3.93 1.92 -3.15
C THR A 350 -4.72 2.24 -1.89
N PHE A 351 -5.99 1.82 -1.79
CA PHE A 351 -6.75 2.13 -0.59
C PHE A 351 -6.34 1.27 0.61
N ILE A 352 -5.87 0.04 0.42
CA ILE A 352 -5.37 -0.81 1.52
C ILE A 352 -4.04 -0.29 2.07
N ARG A 353 -3.14 0.15 1.21
CA ARG A 353 -1.87 0.75 1.62
C ARG A 353 -2.07 2.18 2.11
N GLY A 354 -2.98 2.89 1.49
CA GLY A 354 -3.16 4.31 1.70
C GLY A 354 -1.93 5.12 1.28
N PRO A 355 -1.97 6.42 1.51
CA PRO A 355 -0.86 7.30 1.20
C PRO A 355 0.36 7.15 2.14
N VAL A 356 0.35 6.23 3.11
CA VAL A 356 1.45 5.96 4.06
C VAL A 356 2.29 4.73 3.72
N CYS A 357 2.08 4.09 2.57
CA CYS A 357 2.81 2.90 2.11
C CYS A 357 2.69 1.65 3.01
N ARG A 358 1.88 1.68 4.04
CA ARG A 358 1.58 0.58 4.97
C ARG A 358 0.13 0.15 4.82
N GLY A 359 -0.30 -0.83 5.62
CA GLY A 359 -1.72 -1.13 5.77
C GLY A 359 -2.47 0.06 6.36
N GLN A 360 -3.58 0.44 5.74
CA GLN A 360 -4.37 1.59 6.17
C GLN A 360 -5.09 1.28 7.49
N ILE A 361 -4.69 1.94 8.57
CA ILE A 361 -5.31 1.77 9.89
C ILE A 361 -6.79 2.19 9.87
N ALA A 362 -7.15 3.14 9.01
CA ALA A 362 -8.53 3.52 8.81
C ALA A 362 -9.38 2.43 8.14
N THR A 363 -8.74 1.43 7.51
CA THR A 363 -9.43 0.26 6.93
C THR A 363 -9.76 -0.71 8.06
N ASP A 364 -11.00 -0.67 8.50
CA ASP A 364 -11.49 -1.57 9.54
C ASP A 364 -11.81 -2.94 8.96
N VAL A 365 -11.21 -4.01 9.49
CA VAL A 365 -11.35 -5.36 8.99
C VAL A 365 -11.52 -6.35 10.14
N ILE A 366 -12.15 -7.50 9.87
CA ILE A 366 -12.31 -8.59 10.83
C ILE A 366 -11.06 -9.45 10.84
N ARG A 367 -10.47 -9.67 9.67
CA ARG A 367 -9.16 -10.31 9.48
C ARG A 367 -8.35 -9.54 8.46
N ASP A 368 -7.05 -9.57 8.61
CA ASP A 368 -6.13 -8.92 7.67
C ASP A 368 -6.12 -9.58 6.28
N ASN A 369 -6.70 -10.78 6.13
CA ASN A 369 -6.92 -11.41 4.84
C ASN A 369 -8.41 -11.45 4.49
N PHE A 370 -8.76 -11.02 3.28
CA PHE A 370 -10.11 -11.11 2.72
C PHE A 370 -10.07 -11.07 1.20
N TRP A 371 -11.18 -11.46 0.56
CA TRP A 371 -11.32 -11.44 -0.88
C TRP A 371 -12.23 -10.32 -1.30
N VAL A 372 -11.86 -9.66 -2.40
CA VAL A 372 -12.64 -8.58 -3.04
C VAL A 372 -12.97 -8.98 -4.46
N PHE A 373 -14.21 -8.80 -4.83
CA PHE A 373 -14.71 -8.96 -6.19
C PHE A 373 -15.80 -7.92 -6.47
N PHE A 374 -16.23 -7.78 -7.71
CA PHE A 374 -16.95 -6.61 -8.16
C PHE A 374 -18.26 -6.96 -8.80
N GLN A 375 -19.22 -6.04 -8.71
CA GLN A 375 -20.48 -6.14 -9.44
C GLN A 375 -20.23 -5.77 -10.91
N ASP A 376 -20.89 -6.49 -11.81
CA ASP A 376 -20.80 -6.19 -13.24
C ASP A 376 -21.49 -4.85 -13.53
N PRO A 377 -20.89 -3.95 -14.35
CA PRO A 377 -21.46 -2.63 -14.65
C PRO A 377 -22.86 -2.68 -15.24
N GLN A 378 -23.18 -3.71 -16.03
CA GLN A 378 -24.50 -3.88 -16.64
C GLN A 378 -25.58 -4.25 -15.62
N HIS A 379 -25.21 -4.66 -14.44
CA HIS A 379 -26.07 -5.04 -13.32
C HIS A 379 -25.99 -4.08 -12.14
N ASP A 380 -25.15 -3.04 -12.21
CA ASP A 380 -25.06 -2.01 -11.19
C ASP A 380 -26.11 -0.92 -11.44
N LEU A 381 -27.06 -0.81 -10.52
CA LEU A 381 -28.16 0.17 -10.66
C LEU A 381 -27.69 1.62 -10.66
N TYR A 382 -26.57 1.95 -9.98
CA TYR A 382 -26.04 3.29 -10.06
C TYR A 382 -25.50 3.61 -11.46
N VAL A 383 -25.02 2.61 -12.17
CA VAL A 383 -24.54 2.72 -13.55
C VAL A 383 -25.71 2.73 -14.55
N THR A 384 -26.63 1.79 -14.43
CA THR A 384 -27.64 1.50 -15.46
C THR A 384 -28.93 2.27 -15.28
N ASP A 385 -29.34 2.57 -14.05
CA ASP A 385 -30.62 3.24 -13.76
C ASP A 385 -30.41 4.70 -13.35
N ARG A 386 -30.79 5.61 -14.28
CA ARG A 386 -30.68 7.06 -14.02
C ARG A 386 -31.53 7.49 -12.83
N ARG A 387 -32.74 6.95 -12.67
CA ARG A 387 -33.65 7.33 -11.59
C ARG A 387 -33.10 6.89 -10.24
N PHE A 388 -32.55 5.68 -10.16
CA PHE A 388 -31.86 5.20 -8.97
C PHE A 388 -30.66 6.10 -8.65
N ARG A 389 -29.83 6.43 -9.64
CA ARG A 389 -28.65 7.28 -9.49
C ARG A 389 -28.99 8.67 -8.93
N GLU A 390 -30.05 9.30 -9.45
CA GLU A 390 -30.53 10.60 -8.98
C GLU A 390 -31.00 10.56 -7.52
N GLN A 391 -31.65 9.49 -7.08
CA GLN A 391 -32.06 9.29 -5.68
C GLN A 391 -30.88 8.93 -4.77
N ALA A 392 -29.93 8.15 -5.26
CA ALA A 392 -28.79 7.66 -4.50
C ALA A 392 -27.72 8.76 -4.24
N THR A 393 -27.44 9.62 -5.22
CA THR A 393 -26.36 10.60 -5.18
C THR A 393 -26.40 11.50 -3.92
N PRO A 394 -27.51 12.06 -3.45
CA PRO A 394 -27.58 12.85 -2.23
C PRO A 394 -27.24 12.06 -0.96
N LEU A 395 -27.43 10.73 -1.00
CA LEU A 395 -27.16 9.81 0.13
C LEU A 395 -25.71 9.36 0.21
N LEU A 396 -24.92 9.57 -0.87
CA LEU A 396 -23.51 9.21 -0.98
C LEU A 396 -22.56 10.34 -0.55
N ALA A 397 -23.03 11.28 0.27
CA ALA A 397 -22.20 12.34 0.82
C ALA A 397 -21.02 11.76 1.63
N MET A 398 -19.86 12.39 1.51
CA MET A 398 -18.59 11.93 2.10
C MET A 398 -18.02 12.98 3.06
N PRO A 399 -17.27 12.56 4.12
CA PRO A 399 -16.51 13.50 4.94
C PRO A 399 -15.40 14.17 4.10
N GLY A 400 -14.90 15.31 4.59
CA GLY A 400 -13.88 16.09 3.90
C GLY A 400 -14.44 17.16 2.96
N GLN A 401 -15.77 17.23 2.78
CA GLN A 401 -16.44 18.35 2.11
C GLN A 401 -16.31 19.64 2.94
N PHE A 402 -16.28 19.52 4.25
CA PHE A 402 -16.13 20.59 5.21
C PHE A 402 -14.90 20.32 6.07
N ASP A 403 -14.07 21.33 6.29
CA ASP A 403 -12.87 21.23 7.13
C ASP A 403 -13.20 21.31 8.65
N GLU A 404 -14.46 21.13 9.01
CA GLU A 404 -14.91 21.33 10.37
C GLU A 404 -14.46 20.20 11.29
N MET A 405 -13.75 20.59 12.34
CA MET A 405 -13.52 19.80 13.55
C MET A 405 -14.81 19.76 14.38
N GLY A 406 -15.88 19.21 13.81
CA GLY A 406 -17.16 19.12 14.47
C GLY A 406 -17.23 17.96 15.47
N ASP A 407 -18.28 17.96 16.26
CA ASP A 407 -18.68 16.86 17.13
C ASP A 407 -18.73 15.54 16.34
N LEU A 408 -17.84 14.62 16.68
CA LEU A 408 -17.77 13.29 16.04
C LEU A 408 -19.10 12.53 16.10
N LEU A 409 -19.91 12.74 17.14
CA LEU A 409 -21.22 12.12 17.28
C LEU A 409 -22.24 12.72 16.33
N ALA A 410 -22.26 14.04 16.15
CA ALA A 410 -23.15 14.71 15.19
C ALA A 410 -22.78 14.33 13.76
N PHE A 411 -21.49 14.28 13.45
CA PHE A 411 -20.93 13.79 12.20
C PHE A 411 -21.38 12.35 11.92
N TRP A 412 -21.16 11.44 12.87
CA TRP A 412 -21.55 10.05 12.78
C TRP A 412 -23.05 9.92 12.51
N LYS A 413 -23.89 10.63 13.25
CA LYS A 413 -25.34 10.61 13.10
C LYS A 413 -25.74 10.98 11.66
N THR A 414 -25.15 12.04 11.10
CA THR A 414 -25.46 12.51 9.74
C THR A 414 -25.14 11.46 8.67
N TYR A 415 -23.92 10.93 8.69
CA TYR A 415 -23.49 9.98 7.65
C TYR A 415 -24.15 8.60 7.81
N ARG A 416 -24.39 8.17 9.04
CA ARG A 416 -25.13 6.93 9.33
C ARG A 416 -26.55 6.98 8.78
N VAL A 417 -27.26 8.08 8.99
CA VAL A 417 -28.63 8.24 8.50
C VAL A 417 -28.67 8.17 6.96
N LYS A 418 -27.81 8.94 6.30
CA LYS A 418 -27.71 8.90 4.82
C LYS A 418 -27.35 7.51 4.31
N ARG A 419 -26.38 6.87 4.94
CA ARG A 419 -25.97 5.51 4.58
C ARG A 419 -27.13 4.52 4.75
N ASN A 420 -27.85 4.56 5.86
CA ASN A 420 -28.99 3.67 6.09
C ASN A 420 -30.10 3.90 5.07
N GLN A 421 -30.38 5.14 4.69
CA GLN A 421 -31.31 5.48 3.61
C GLN A 421 -30.84 4.94 2.27
N TYR A 422 -29.53 5.03 1.97
CA TYR A 422 -28.95 4.44 0.76
C TYR A 422 -29.12 2.92 0.74
N GLU A 423 -28.83 2.21 1.85
CA GLU A 423 -29.00 0.76 1.92
C GLU A 423 -30.48 0.32 1.78
N GLN A 424 -31.40 1.08 2.35
CA GLN A 424 -32.84 0.85 2.18
C GLN A 424 -33.27 1.05 0.72
N LEU A 425 -32.80 2.13 0.09
CA LEU A 425 -33.04 2.40 -1.33
C LEU A 425 -32.51 1.27 -2.20
N ARG A 426 -31.28 0.83 -1.95
CA ARG A 426 -30.62 -0.28 -2.66
C ARG A 426 -31.39 -1.59 -2.48
N THR A 427 -31.70 -1.97 -1.26
CA THR A 427 -32.46 -3.19 -0.96
C THR A 427 -33.81 -3.21 -1.70
N LYS A 428 -34.53 -2.09 -1.66
CA LYS A 428 -35.81 -1.96 -2.37
C LYS A 428 -35.64 -2.08 -3.90
N ALA A 429 -34.61 -1.46 -4.46
CA ALA A 429 -34.38 -1.48 -5.90
C ALA A 429 -33.97 -2.87 -6.40
N TYR A 430 -33.16 -3.60 -5.61
CA TYR A 430 -32.74 -4.96 -5.96
C TYR A 430 -33.75 -6.06 -5.56
N ALA A 431 -34.85 -5.73 -4.90
CA ALA A 431 -35.86 -6.73 -4.51
C ALA A 431 -36.44 -7.53 -5.68
N ASN A 432 -36.52 -6.89 -6.87
CA ASN A 432 -36.99 -7.51 -8.11
C ASN A 432 -35.85 -8.02 -9.02
N ALA A 433 -34.59 -7.95 -8.55
CA ALA A 433 -33.41 -8.43 -9.27
C ALA A 433 -32.56 -9.30 -8.33
N PRO A 434 -33.00 -10.53 -8.05
CA PRO A 434 -32.27 -11.46 -7.19
C PRO A 434 -30.82 -11.62 -7.64
N ALA A 435 -29.91 -11.77 -6.67
CA ALA A 435 -28.50 -11.94 -6.98
C ALA A 435 -28.24 -13.24 -7.76
N ASP A 436 -27.45 -13.16 -8.83
CA ASP A 436 -27.09 -14.27 -9.71
C ASP A 436 -25.65 -14.10 -10.22
N TRP A 437 -25.10 -15.18 -10.81
CA TRP A 437 -23.71 -15.23 -11.31
C TRP A 437 -23.37 -14.16 -12.34
N PRO A 438 -24.21 -13.81 -13.34
CA PRO A 438 -23.91 -12.75 -14.30
C PRO A 438 -23.69 -11.37 -13.67
N GLN A 439 -24.16 -11.18 -12.44
CA GLN A 439 -23.93 -9.93 -11.70
C GLN A 439 -22.52 -9.81 -11.11
N ILE A 440 -21.72 -10.87 -11.17
CA ILE A 440 -20.33 -10.87 -10.72
C ILE A 440 -19.45 -10.62 -11.93
N TRP A 441 -18.69 -9.53 -11.89
CA TRP A 441 -17.84 -9.14 -13.00
C TRP A 441 -16.70 -10.13 -13.25
N ALA A 442 -16.48 -10.46 -14.52
CA ALA A 442 -15.48 -11.43 -14.97
C ALA A 442 -14.69 -10.93 -16.19
N GLY A 443 -14.55 -9.61 -16.35
CA GLY A 443 -14.03 -9.02 -17.59
C GLY A 443 -12.53 -9.19 -17.82
N ASN A 444 -11.71 -9.28 -16.78
CA ASN A 444 -10.27 -9.52 -16.90
C ASN A 444 -9.66 -10.06 -15.59
N GLU A 445 -8.33 -10.15 -15.54
CA GLU A 445 -7.58 -10.68 -14.38
C GLU A 445 -7.70 -9.84 -13.11
N ASN A 446 -8.37 -8.69 -13.13
CA ASN A 446 -8.68 -7.91 -11.95
C ASN A 446 -10.00 -8.32 -11.26
N ALA A 447 -10.73 -9.30 -11.82
CA ALA A 447 -12.07 -9.67 -11.35
C ALA A 447 -12.09 -10.18 -9.90
N LEU A 448 -11.06 -10.89 -9.49
CA LEU A 448 -10.94 -11.46 -8.15
C LEU A 448 -9.61 -11.06 -7.55
N LEU A 449 -9.64 -10.53 -6.32
CA LEU A 449 -8.45 -10.05 -5.63
C LEU A 449 -8.36 -10.62 -4.23
N SER A 450 -7.16 -11.05 -3.83
CA SER A 450 -6.81 -11.38 -2.45
C SER A 450 -6.12 -10.19 -1.80
N VAL A 451 -6.62 -9.79 -0.65
CA VAL A 451 -6.08 -8.70 0.15
C VAL A 451 -5.42 -9.27 1.40
N PHE A 452 -4.19 -8.85 1.64
CA PHE A 452 -3.46 -9.02 2.89
C PHE A 452 -3.17 -7.62 3.43
N ARG A 453 -4.08 -7.15 4.27
CA ARG A 453 -4.11 -5.74 4.68
C ARG A 453 -2.95 -5.38 5.57
N GLN A 454 -2.51 -6.20 6.45
CA GLN A 454 -1.42 -6.12 7.42
C GLN A 454 -0.78 -4.71 7.58
N HIS A 455 -0.37 -4.35 8.78
CA HIS A 455 0.09 -3.00 9.08
C HIS A 455 1.35 -2.61 8.29
N ASP A 456 2.38 -3.45 8.33
CA ASP A 456 3.68 -3.16 7.68
C ASP A 456 3.88 -3.86 6.33
N SER A 457 3.01 -4.80 6.00
CA SER A 457 3.21 -5.70 4.85
C SER A 457 2.01 -5.78 3.91
N ALA A 458 1.20 -4.72 3.86
CA ALA A 458 0.00 -4.67 3.04
C ALA A 458 0.27 -5.06 1.58
N SER A 459 -0.48 -6.02 1.08
CA SER A 459 -0.34 -6.54 -0.28
C SER A 459 -1.70 -6.90 -0.87
N VAL A 460 -1.84 -6.72 -2.17
CA VAL A 460 -2.99 -7.17 -2.95
C VAL A 460 -2.48 -8.00 -4.11
N ARG A 461 -3.16 -9.10 -4.40
CA ARG A 461 -2.82 -10.00 -5.50
C ARG A 461 -4.05 -10.34 -6.32
N LYS A 462 -3.86 -10.42 -7.62
CA LYS A 462 -4.85 -10.99 -8.53
C LYS A 462 -5.04 -12.48 -8.24
N GLY A 463 -6.27 -12.92 -8.22
CA GLY A 463 -6.65 -14.29 -7.86
C GLY A 463 -7.04 -14.46 -6.40
N LEU A 464 -7.61 -15.61 -6.09
CA LEU A 464 -8.05 -15.99 -4.76
C LEU A 464 -7.00 -16.87 -4.08
N ILE A 465 -6.28 -16.33 -3.13
CA ILE A 465 -5.16 -16.93 -2.42
C ILE A 465 -5.56 -17.15 -0.96
N GLY A 466 -5.06 -18.22 -0.38
CA GLY A 466 -5.30 -18.56 1.01
C GLY A 466 -6.59 -19.33 1.21
N GLU A 467 -6.89 -19.59 2.45
CA GLU A 467 -8.17 -20.10 2.91
C GLU A 467 -9.34 -19.22 2.48
N ILE A 468 -10.53 -19.79 2.47
CA ILE A 468 -11.76 -19.00 2.31
C ILE A 468 -11.86 -18.06 3.51
N PRO A 469 -11.73 -16.74 3.31
CA PRO A 469 -11.64 -15.81 4.43
C PRO A 469 -12.97 -15.71 5.19
N GLN A 470 -12.90 -15.15 6.40
CA GLN A 470 -14.11 -14.94 7.20
C GLN A 470 -15.08 -14.01 6.50
N THR A 471 -14.58 -12.93 5.87
CA THR A 471 -15.38 -11.98 5.11
C THR A 471 -14.98 -11.93 3.64
N LEU A 472 -15.95 -11.68 2.79
CA LEU A 472 -15.79 -11.37 1.37
C LEU A 472 -16.49 -10.05 1.09
N TRP A 473 -15.89 -9.22 0.23
CA TRP A 473 -16.47 -7.95 -0.19
C TRP A 473 -16.91 -8.02 -1.64
N TRP A 474 -18.20 -7.82 -1.88
CA TRP A 474 -18.74 -7.61 -3.21
C TRP A 474 -18.99 -6.13 -3.41
N MET A 475 -18.17 -5.48 -4.24
CA MET A 475 -18.19 -4.03 -4.42
C MET A 475 -18.91 -3.65 -5.69
N ASP A 476 -19.94 -2.81 -5.56
CA ASP A 476 -20.55 -2.04 -6.65
C ASP A 476 -19.74 -0.75 -6.88
N TYR A 477 -20.08 0.02 -7.91
CA TYR A 477 -19.39 1.28 -8.21
C TYR A 477 -19.39 2.26 -7.02
N PRO A 478 -20.54 2.56 -6.37
CA PRO A 478 -20.55 3.45 -5.23
C PRO A 478 -19.70 2.98 -4.04
N LEU A 479 -19.55 1.68 -3.82
CA LEU A 479 -18.68 1.14 -2.77
C LEU A 479 -17.21 1.31 -3.13
N LEU A 480 -16.81 0.96 -4.35
CA LEU A 480 -15.42 1.06 -4.80
C LEU A 480 -14.95 2.52 -4.86
N GLU A 481 -15.75 3.39 -5.46
CA GLU A 481 -15.43 4.82 -5.58
C GLU A 481 -15.32 5.49 -4.21
N ARG A 482 -16.27 5.26 -3.29
CA ARG A 482 -16.21 5.84 -1.93
C ARG A 482 -15.01 5.32 -1.15
N THR A 483 -14.68 4.05 -1.27
CA THR A 483 -13.53 3.46 -0.57
C THR A 483 -12.25 4.13 -1.01
N TYR A 484 -12.02 4.18 -2.32
CA TYR A 484 -10.83 4.82 -2.87
C TYR A 484 -10.77 6.31 -2.51
N TYR A 485 -11.86 7.02 -2.74
CA TYR A 485 -11.89 8.46 -2.54
C TYR A 485 -11.70 8.85 -1.08
N GLN A 486 -12.34 8.13 -0.14
CA GLN A 486 -12.20 8.40 1.29
C GLN A 486 -10.81 8.08 1.83
N LEU A 487 -10.25 6.93 1.44
CA LEU A 487 -8.99 6.45 2.01
C LEU A 487 -7.75 6.99 1.30
N VAL A 488 -7.90 7.57 0.10
CA VAL A 488 -6.78 8.05 -0.71
C VAL A 488 -6.91 9.54 -1.01
N VAL A 489 -7.97 9.96 -1.69
CA VAL A 489 -8.12 11.34 -2.19
C VAL A 489 -8.43 12.33 -1.07
N ASN A 490 -9.39 11.98 -0.21
CA ASN A 490 -9.81 12.81 0.94
C ASN A 490 -8.91 12.65 2.15
N PHE A 491 -8.13 11.56 2.21
CA PHE A 491 -7.35 11.24 3.38
C PHE A 491 -6.11 12.11 3.50
N ASP A 492 -6.06 12.90 4.56
CA ASP A 492 -4.92 13.72 4.91
C ASP A 492 -4.10 13.03 6.01
N VAL A 493 -2.98 12.43 5.61
CA VAL A 493 -2.08 11.74 6.55
C VAL A 493 -1.44 12.67 7.58
N PHE A 494 -1.38 13.98 7.27
CA PHE A 494 -0.92 15.03 8.17
C PHE A 494 -2.05 15.61 9.01
N GLY A 495 -3.27 15.10 8.87
CA GLY A 495 -4.46 15.52 9.58
C GLY A 495 -4.40 15.24 11.09
N ASN A 496 -5.30 15.84 11.83
CA ASN A 496 -5.44 15.64 13.27
C ASN A 496 -6.29 14.39 13.60
N VAL A 497 -6.43 14.10 14.89
CA VAL A 497 -7.19 12.94 15.39
C VAL A 497 -8.66 12.97 14.96
N SER A 498 -9.27 14.17 14.84
CA SER A 498 -10.67 14.29 14.39
C SER A 498 -10.82 13.83 12.94
N HIS A 499 -9.94 14.29 12.05
CA HIS A 499 -9.90 13.82 10.65
C HIS A 499 -9.69 12.30 10.54
N GLN A 500 -8.76 11.76 11.33
CA GLN A 500 -8.50 10.33 11.38
C GLN A 500 -9.74 9.55 11.85
N GLY A 501 -10.38 10.02 12.93
CA GLY A 501 -11.60 9.43 13.49
C GLY A 501 -12.77 9.44 12.49
N GLN A 502 -12.99 10.56 11.80
CA GLN A 502 -14.02 10.67 10.76
C GLN A 502 -13.79 9.70 9.61
N THR A 503 -12.54 9.57 9.15
CA THR A 503 -12.20 8.65 8.07
C THR A 503 -12.49 7.20 8.46
N ARG A 504 -12.11 6.79 9.67
CA ARG A 504 -12.36 5.43 10.18
C ARG A 504 -13.85 5.14 10.30
N LEU A 505 -14.59 6.05 10.93
CA LEU A 505 -16.04 5.94 11.09
C LEU A 505 -16.77 5.80 9.76
N TYR A 506 -16.39 6.62 8.79
CA TYR A 506 -17.03 6.55 7.48
C TYR A 506 -16.68 5.27 6.73
N PHE A 507 -15.43 4.84 6.82
CA PHE A 507 -15.02 3.58 6.21
C PHE A 507 -15.75 2.37 6.81
N ASP A 508 -16.00 2.37 8.11
CA ASP A 508 -16.78 1.32 8.78
C ASP A 508 -18.19 1.16 8.15
N LEU A 509 -18.81 2.28 7.76
CA LEU A 509 -20.09 2.26 7.02
C LEU A 509 -19.94 1.65 5.63
N ILE A 510 -18.86 1.94 4.91
CA ILE A 510 -18.61 1.38 3.57
C ILE A 510 -18.33 -0.11 3.65
N ARG A 511 -17.49 -0.53 4.60
CA ARG A 511 -17.18 -1.95 4.84
C ARG A 511 -18.45 -2.76 5.07
N ASN A 512 -19.28 -2.33 6.01
CA ASN A 512 -20.56 -2.99 6.26
C ASN A 512 -21.45 -3.03 5.01
N GLY A 513 -21.43 -1.98 4.16
CA GLY A 513 -22.12 -1.97 2.87
C GLY A 513 -21.61 -3.06 1.91
N ALA A 514 -20.29 -3.27 1.83
CA ALA A 514 -19.71 -4.31 0.99
C ALA A 514 -20.02 -5.73 1.50
N GLU A 515 -20.04 -5.90 2.83
CA GLU A 515 -20.44 -7.15 3.50
C GLU A 515 -21.93 -7.46 3.26
N LEU A 516 -22.82 -6.47 3.42
CA LEU A 516 -24.24 -6.63 3.14
C LEU A 516 -24.52 -6.93 1.66
N ASN A 517 -23.76 -6.32 0.75
CA ASN A 517 -23.87 -6.61 -0.67
C ASN A 517 -23.47 -8.06 -0.98
N PHE A 518 -22.39 -8.54 -0.38
CA PHE A 518 -21.99 -9.95 -0.47
C PHE A 518 -23.08 -10.89 0.04
N LEU A 519 -23.71 -10.58 1.17
CA LEU A 519 -24.76 -11.44 1.74
C LEU A 519 -25.96 -11.63 0.83
N ARG A 520 -26.20 -10.72 -0.14
CA ARG A 520 -27.28 -10.91 -1.16
C ARG A 520 -27.06 -12.14 -2.03
N LEU A 521 -25.83 -12.58 -2.22
CA LEU A 521 -25.49 -13.79 -2.97
C LEU A 521 -25.83 -15.09 -2.21
N LEU A 522 -26.04 -15.00 -0.90
CA LEU A 522 -26.31 -16.15 -0.05
C LEU A 522 -27.82 -16.35 0.17
N PRO A 523 -28.28 -17.56 0.54
CA PRO A 523 -29.66 -17.80 0.89
C PRO A 523 -30.15 -16.90 2.03
N PRO A 524 -31.36 -16.32 1.94
CA PRO A 524 -31.89 -15.38 2.96
C PRO A 524 -31.84 -15.90 4.39
N ALA A 525 -32.08 -17.21 4.59
CA ALA A 525 -32.09 -17.84 5.91
C ALA A 525 -30.71 -17.84 6.61
N SER A 526 -29.61 -17.83 5.85
CA SER A 526 -28.23 -17.87 6.39
C SER A 526 -27.64 -16.50 6.69
N ARG A 527 -28.15 -15.43 6.08
CA ARG A 527 -27.54 -14.09 6.09
C ARG A 527 -27.37 -13.50 7.48
N GLN A 528 -28.43 -13.63 8.32
CA GLN A 528 -28.38 -13.07 9.66
C GLN A 528 -27.36 -13.79 10.55
N ALA A 529 -27.32 -15.13 10.50
CA ALA A 529 -26.38 -15.91 11.29
C ALA A 529 -24.92 -15.60 10.91
N ILE A 530 -24.62 -15.44 9.61
CA ILE A 530 -23.30 -15.06 9.13
C ILE A 530 -22.94 -13.64 9.59
N LEU A 531 -23.86 -12.70 9.50
CA LEU A 531 -23.64 -11.34 9.97
C LEU A 531 -23.40 -11.29 11.48
N ASP A 532 -24.16 -12.08 12.24
CA ASP A 532 -24.01 -12.17 13.71
C ASP A 532 -22.65 -12.75 14.10
N ASP A 533 -22.16 -13.78 13.40
CA ASP A 533 -20.80 -14.32 13.57
C ASP A 533 -19.73 -13.24 13.35
N TRP A 534 -19.84 -12.47 12.28
CA TRP A 534 -18.90 -11.39 11.99
C TRP A 534 -18.88 -10.28 13.05
N TYR A 535 -20.01 -10.07 13.73
CA TYR A 535 -20.21 -8.98 14.70
C TYR A 535 -20.43 -9.48 16.15
N GLU A 536 -20.17 -10.75 16.43
CA GLU A 536 -20.50 -11.41 17.70
C GLU A 536 -20.02 -10.64 18.94
N LYS A 537 -18.82 -10.07 18.87
CA LYS A 537 -18.21 -9.35 20.01
C LYS A 537 -18.48 -7.86 20.04
N SER A 538 -19.30 -7.32 19.15
CA SER A 538 -19.57 -5.89 19.07
C SER A 538 -20.52 -5.35 20.15
N GLY A 539 -21.13 -6.19 20.98
CA GLY A 539 -21.86 -5.84 22.19
C GLY A 539 -22.90 -4.71 22.02
N GLN A 540 -23.06 -3.88 23.03
CA GLN A 540 -23.98 -2.74 23.02
C GLN A 540 -23.61 -1.67 21.98
N LEU A 541 -22.38 -1.61 21.50
CA LEU A 541 -21.97 -0.71 20.41
C LEU A 541 -22.69 -1.01 19.10
N LYS A 542 -23.10 -2.27 18.85
CA LYS A 542 -24.00 -2.62 17.73
C LYS A 542 -25.26 -1.74 17.69
N LEU A 543 -25.86 -1.49 18.86
CA LEU A 543 -27.05 -0.67 19.01
C LEU A 543 -26.76 0.83 18.74
N LEU A 544 -25.60 1.31 19.15
CA LEU A 544 -25.16 2.68 18.89
C LEU A 544 -24.83 2.92 17.41
N LEU A 545 -24.22 1.93 16.76
CA LEU A 545 -23.88 1.99 15.34
C LEU A 545 -25.12 1.83 14.46
N ALA A 546 -26.20 1.21 14.96
CA ALA A 546 -27.51 1.02 14.33
C ALA A 546 -27.44 0.84 12.80
N TYR A 547 -26.72 -0.19 12.37
CA TYR A 547 -26.72 -0.61 10.98
C TYR A 547 -28.13 -0.98 10.53
N THR A 548 -28.39 -0.87 9.22
CA THR A 548 -29.62 -1.44 8.65
C THR A 548 -29.66 -2.95 8.88
N SER A 549 -30.88 -3.50 9.07
CA SER A 549 -31.07 -4.94 9.08
C SER A 549 -30.65 -5.55 7.75
N VAL A 550 -30.09 -6.75 7.79
CA VAL A 550 -29.80 -7.53 6.59
C VAL A 550 -31.10 -7.89 5.88
N ASP A 551 -31.09 -7.85 4.54
CA ASP A 551 -32.22 -8.32 3.74
C ASP A 551 -32.41 -9.83 3.89
N ARG A 552 -33.53 -10.23 4.49
CA ARG A 552 -33.91 -11.63 4.75
C ARG A 552 -35.04 -12.09 3.82
N ALA A 553 -35.49 -11.25 2.92
CA ALA A 553 -36.65 -11.51 2.07
C ALA A 553 -36.27 -11.81 0.61
N THR A 554 -35.37 -11.04 0.02
CA THR A 554 -35.01 -11.21 -1.37
C THR A 554 -34.25 -12.51 -1.60
N PRO A 555 -34.71 -13.44 -2.43
CA PRO A 555 -34.03 -14.69 -2.71
C PRO A 555 -32.70 -14.44 -3.45
N THR A 556 -31.84 -15.45 -3.50
CA THR A 556 -30.72 -15.56 -4.44
C THR A 556 -31.09 -16.59 -5.51
N GLN A 557 -30.57 -16.45 -6.73
CA GLN A 557 -30.68 -17.46 -7.79
C GLN A 557 -29.52 -18.48 -7.74
N LEU A 558 -28.55 -18.28 -6.87
CA LEU A 558 -27.43 -19.20 -6.70
C LEU A 558 -27.89 -20.48 -5.99
N ALA A 559 -27.68 -21.62 -6.64
CA ALA A 559 -27.86 -22.93 -6.03
C ALA A 559 -26.68 -23.26 -5.10
N LEU A 560 -26.86 -22.98 -3.82
CA LEU A 560 -25.84 -23.18 -2.78
C LEU A 560 -26.29 -24.23 -1.78
N ASP A 561 -25.33 -25.06 -1.32
CA ASP A 561 -25.56 -26.03 -0.25
C ASP A 561 -25.98 -25.30 1.04
N SER A 562 -27.03 -25.81 1.68
CA SER A 562 -27.62 -25.23 2.89
C SER A 562 -26.74 -25.41 4.14
N GLY A 563 -25.81 -26.35 4.15
CA GLY A 563 -24.95 -26.64 5.31
C GLY A 563 -23.89 -25.54 5.56
N ASP A 564 -23.19 -25.11 4.50
CA ASP A 564 -22.22 -23.99 4.52
C ASP A 564 -22.30 -23.21 3.20
N PRO A 565 -23.27 -22.30 3.08
CA PRO A 565 -23.53 -21.60 1.83
C PRO A 565 -22.37 -20.65 1.43
N LYS A 566 -21.62 -20.10 2.39
CA LYS A 566 -20.45 -19.28 2.13
C LYS A 566 -19.34 -20.11 1.48
N ARG A 567 -19.05 -21.29 2.01
CA ARG A 567 -18.06 -22.21 1.44
C ARG A 567 -18.49 -22.73 0.07
N ALA A 568 -19.78 -23.06 -0.09
CA ALA A 568 -20.34 -23.48 -1.38
C ALA A 568 -20.20 -22.37 -2.43
N PHE A 569 -20.53 -21.13 -2.07
CA PHE A 569 -20.33 -19.95 -2.93
C PHE A 569 -18.87 -19.81 -3.35
N ALA A 570 -17.95 -19.81 -2.39
CA ALA A 570 -16.53 -19.65 -2.66
C ALA A 570 -15.97 -20.72 -3.62
N ARG A 571 -16.37 -21.99 -3.43
CA ARG A 571 -15.99 -23.08 -4.35
C ARG A 571 -16.52 -22.88 -5.76
N GLN A 572 -17.77 -22.46 -5.92
CA GLN A 572 -18.36 -22.19 -7.23
C GLN A 572 -17.73 -20.94 -7.88
N LEU A 573 -17.42 -19.91 -7.11
CA LEU A 573 -16.71 -18.72 -7.59
C LEU A 573 -15.33 -19.10 -8.16
N LEU A 574 -14.57 -19.89 -7.42
CA LEU A 574 -13.26 -20.41 -7.87
C LEU A 574 -13.37 -21.19 -9.18
N ALA A 575 -14.33 -22.09 -9.29
CA ALA A 575 -14.53 -22.90 -10.49
C ALA A 575 -14.92 -22.04 -11.72
N ARG A 576 -15.78 -21.05 -11.54
CA ARG A 576 -16.26 -20.16 -12.62
C ARG A 576 -15.17 -19.24 -13.15
N HIS A 577 -14.24 -18.83 -12.30
CA HIS A 577 -13.15 -17.90 -12.67
C HIS A 577 -11.80 -18.60 -12.91
N ALA A 578 -11.75 -19.92 -12.96
CA ALA A 578 -10.53 -20.70 -13.15
C ALA A 578 -9.74 -20.30 -14.43
N GLY A 579 -10.44 -19.93 -15.49
CA GLY A 579 -9.84 -19.46 -16.74
C GLY A 579 -9.35 -18.00 -16.73
N ILE A 580 -9.67 -17.23 -15.69
CA ILE A 580 -9.34 -15.81 -15.59
C ILE A 580 -8.18 -15.62 -14.60
N ASN A 581 -8.42 -15.87 -13.30
CA ASN A 581 -7.41 -15.64 -12.28
C ASN A 581 -7.58 -16.51 -11.01
N ALA A 582 -8.48 -17.48 -11.00
CA ALA A 582 -8.69 -18.38 -9.86
C ALA A 582 -7.89 -19.66 -10.02
N ALA A 583 -6.59 -19.62 -9.76
CA ALA A 583 -5.73 -20.79 -9.76
C ALA A 583 -5.98 -21.68 -8.52
N PRO A 584 -5.75 -23.00 -8.64
CA PRO A 584 -5.69 -23.88 -7.49
C PRO A 584 -4.64 -23.39 -6.48
N ASP A 585 -4.95 -23.49 -5.20
CA ASP A 585 -4.04 -23.18 -4.10
C ASP A 585 -3.92 -24.42 -3.20
N PRO A 586 -3.09 -25.41 -3.59
CA PRO A 586 -3.00 -26.69 -2.88
C PRO A 586 -2.43 -26.55 -1.47
N ILE A 587 -1.58 -25.59 -1.21
CA ILE A 587 -1.01 -25.39 0.13
C ILE A 587 -2.08 -24.97 1.13
N ASN A 588 -2.93 -24.01 0.75
CA ASN A 588 -3.90 -23.46 1.70
C ASN A 588 -5.28 -24.14 1.67
N ARG A 589 -5.69 -24.74 0.55
CA ARG A 589 -7.07 -25.21 0.35
C ARG A 589 -7.22 -26.70 0.16
N CYS A 590 -6.12 -27.44 0.00
CA CYS A 590 -6.20 -28.86 -0.19
C CYS A 590 -6.27 -29.63 1.12
N GLN A 591 -7.19 -30.59 1.20
CA GLN A 591 -7.33 -31.52 2.31
C GLN A 591 -6.96 -32.95 1.89
N GLY A 592 -5.82 -33.12 1.20
CA GLY A 592 -5.38 -34.43 0.77
C GLY A 592 -4.26 -34.43 -0.26
N THR A 593 -3.82 -35.60 -0.67
CA THR A 593 -2.70 -35.76 -1.63
C THR A 593 -3.13 -35.53 -3.07
N HIS A 594 -4.41 -35.65 -3.39
CA HIS A 594 -4.95 -35.51 -4.76
C HIS A 594 -4.92 -34.09 -5.33
N CYS A 595 -4.54 -33.09 -4.54
CA CYS A 595 -4.45 -31.70 -4.98
C CYS A 595 -3.14 -31.39 -5.70
N TYR A 596 -2.15 -32.23 -5.55
CA TYR A 596 -0.85 -32.07 -6.17
C TYR A 596 -0.84 -32.77 -7.52
N ARG A 597 -0.29 -32.10 -8.52
CA ARG A 597 -0.21 -32.64 -9.88
C ARG A 597 0.90 -33.70 -9.97
N ASP A 598 0.64 -34.79 -10.63
CA ASP A 598 1.58 -35.93 -10.77
C ASP A 598 2.96 -35.58 -11.38
N HIS A 599 3.05 -34.42 -12.05
CA HIS A 599 4.30 -33.99 -12.70
C HIS A 599 5.14 -33.02 -11.82
N GLN A 600 4.72 -32.71 -10.58
CA GLN A 600 5.58 -31.96 -9.68
C GLN A 600 6.66 -32.87 -9.07
N PRO A 601 7.89 -32.32 -8.86
CA PRO A 601 8.93 -33.09 -8.16
C PRO A 601 8.46 -33.54 -6.77
N ALA A 602 8.70 -34.80 -6.42
CA ALA A 602 8.25 -35.38 -5.16
C ALA A 602 8.76 -34.63 -3.92
N GLU A 603 9.93 -34.02 -4.01
CA GLU A 603 10.50 -33.21 -2.93
C GLU A 603 9.71 -31.90 -2.73
N LEU A 604 9.31 -31.23 -3.82
CA LEU A 604 8.46 -30.06 -3.78
C LEU A 604 7.09 -30.37 -3.15
N GLN A 605 6.47 -31.49 -3.59
CA GLN A 605 5.19 -31.93 -3.03
C GLN A 605 5.29 -32.17 -1.52
N ARG A 606 6.34 -32.84 -1.04
CA ARG A 606 6.56 -33.09 0.40
C ARG A 606 6.70 -31.80 1.19
N VAL A 607 7.43 -30.81 0.66
CA VAL A 607 7.59 -29.49 1.29
C VAL A 607 6.24 -28.78 1.38
N GLU A 608 5.50 -28.70 0.27
CA GLU A 608 4.20 -28.02 0.25
C GLU A 608 3.15 -28.72 1.10
N GLN A 609 3.15 -30.06 1.14
CA GLN A 609 2.29 -30.84 2.05
C GLN A 609 2.65 -30.60 3.51
N ALA A 610 3.92 -30.48 3.86
CA ALA A 610 4.32 -30.12 5.21
C ALA A 610 3.84 -28.70 5.55
N LEU A 611 4.10 -27.71 4.70
CA LEU A 611 3.68 -26.33 4.90
C LEU A 611 2.16 -26.17 4.98
N SER A 612 1.37 -26.99 4.28
CA SER A 612 -0.10 -26.97 4.34
C SER A 612 -0.65 -27.25 5.74
N ARG A 613 0.10 -27.94 6.60
CA ARG A 613 -0.29 -28.19 7.98
C ARG A 613 -0.30 -26.93 8.86
N LEU A 614 0.41 -25.88 8.43
CA LEU A 614 0.42 -24.59 9.12
C LEU A 614 -0.82 -23.73 8.81
N THR A 615 -1.54 -24.05 7.74
CA THR A 615 -2.74 -23.32 7.32
C THR A 615 -3.99 -23.84 8.05
N ASN A 616 -5.10 -23.10 8.02
CA ASN A 616 -6.38 -23.50 8.60
C ASN A 616 -6.39 -23.71 10.13
N ARG A 617 -5.41 -23.16 10.82
CA ARG A 617 -5.27 -23.26 12.27
C ARG A 617 -5.25 -21.87 12.89
N MET A 618 -5.94 -21.73 13.99
CA MET A 618 -5.88 -20.52 14.81
C MET A 618 -4.69 -20.62 15.79
N ALA A 619 -4.15 -19.48 16.17
CA ALA A 619 -3.09 -19.39 17.17
C ALA A 619 -3.47 -20.02 18.54
N ALA A 620 -4.76 -20.13 18.84
CA ALA A 620 -5.24 -20.87 20.02
C ALA A 620 -4.86 -22.36 19.99
N GLY A 621 -4.79 -22.97 18.80
CA GLY A 621 -4.40 -24.36 18.58
C GLY A 621 -2.95 -24.52 18.08
N MET A 622 -2.27 -23.43 17.69
CA MET A 622 -0.89 -23.40 17.25
C MET A 622 -0.20 -22.14 17.78
N PRO A 623 0.19 -22.12 19.06
CA PRO A 623 0.71 -20.91 19.73
C PRO A 623 1.95 -20.29 19.07
N ALA A 624 2.72 -21.06 18.32
CA ALA A 624 3.88 -20.55 17.59
C ALA A 624 3.55 -19.40 16.62
N ILE A 625 2.31 -19.31 16.13
CA ILE A 625 1.83 -18.18 15.30
C ILE A 625 2.03 -16.85 16.02
N LEU A 626 1.88 -16.82 17.34
CA LEU A 626 2.00 -15.59 18.14
C LEU A 626 3.42 -15.02 18.17
N HIS A 627 4.41 -15.85 17.86
CA HIS A 627 5.81 -15.46 17.83
C HIS A 627 6.30 -15.03 16.44
N LEU A 628 5.47 -15.21 15.41
CA LEU A 628 5.78 -14.77 14.06
C LEU A 628 5.37 -13.30 13.85
N PRO A 629 6.19 -12.52 13.13
CA PRO A 629 5.77 -11.20 12.64
C PRO A 629 4.66 -11.33 11.58
N GLU A 630 4.22 -10.21 11.00
CA GLU A 630 3.18 -10.19 9.97
C GLU A 630 3.52 -11.02 8.74
N ALA A 631 4.80 -11.02 8.35
CA ALA A 631 5.30 -11.81 7.26
C ALA A 631 6.66 -12.42 7.62
N THR A 632 6.74 -13.71 7.46
CA THR A 632 7.96 -14.50 7.65
C THR A 632 8.32 -15.17 6.33
N LEU A 633 9.56 -15.03 5.90
CA LEU A 633 10.04 -15.70 4.68
C LEU A 633 10.74 -17.02 5.08
N VAL A 634 10.38 -18.09 4.41
CA VAL A 634 11.04 -19.39 4.52
C VAL A 634 11.70 -19.69 3.18
N ARG A 635 13.03 -19.60 3.14
CA ARG A 635 13.83 -20.01 1.98
C ARG A 635 14.16 -21.48 2.12
N VAL A 636 13.63 -22.28 1.21
CA VAL A 636 13.85 -23.72 1.15
C VAL A 636 14.91 -24.04 0.08
N GLU A 637 15.94 -24.78 0.47
CA GLU A 637 16.98 -25.27 -0.44
C GLU A 637 16.72 -26.74 -0.76
N TYR A 638 16.50 -27.00 -2.05
CA TYR A 638 16.22 -28.33 -2.59
C TYR A 638 17.51 -29.02 -3.09
N ALA A 639 17.42 -30.31 -3.35
CA ALA A 639 18.49 -31.04 -3.99
C ALA A 639 18.91 -30.38 -5.31
N GLY A 640 20.22 -30.34 -5.57
CA GLY A 640 20.77 -29.67 -6.76
C GLY A 640 20.92 -28.15 -6.64
N GLY A 641 20.72 -27.57 -5.45
CA GLY A 641 20.93 -26.14 -5.20
C GLY A 641 19.79 -25.23 -5.64
N ARG A 642 18.66 -25.77 -6.08
CA ARG A 642 17.44 -25.00 -6.33
C ARG A 642 16.94 -24.39 -5.02
N ARG A 643 16.47 -23.17 -5.09
CA ARG A 643 15.92 -22.44 -3.93
C ARG A 643 14.54 -21.91 -4.25
N GLU A 644 13.63 -22.07 -3.29
CA GLU A 644 12.29 -21.49 -3.33
C GLU A 644 12.05 -20.70 -2.05
N ILE A 645 11.23 -19.65 -2.15
CA ILE A 645 10.83 -18.84 -1.00
C ILE A 645 9.34 -19.00 -0.80
N TYR A 646 8.94 -19.23 0.44
CA TYR A 646 7.55 -19.21 0.88
C TYR A 646 7.36 -18.09 1.86
N SER A 647 6.27 -17.34 1.72
CA SER A 647 5.86 -16.33 2.70
C SER A 647 4.80 -16.93 3.63
N LEU A 648 5.10 -16.96 4.92
CA LEU A 648 4.12 -17.23 5.98
C LEU A 648 3.50 -15.90 6.40
N LEU A 649 2.25 -15.70 6.05
CA LEU A 649 1.52 -14.45 6.32
C LEU A 649 0.61 -14.66 7.53
N ARG A 650 0.88 -13.91 8.60
CA ARG A 650 0.05 -13.90 9.79
C ARG A 650 -1.15 -13.00 9.59
N ASN A 651 -2.33 -13.61 9.51
CA ASN A 651 -3.58 -12.90 9.33
C ASN A 651 -4.18 -12.60 10.71
N ARG A 652 -4.05 -11.36 11.15
CA ARG A 652 -4.56 -10.92 12.44
C ARG A 652 -6.08 -10.87 12.44
N ALA A 653 -6.66 -11.26 13.54
CA ALA A 653 -8.08 -11.15 13.79
C ALA A 653 -8.38 -9.92 14.64
N HIS A 654 -9.37 -9.14 14.25
CA HIS A 654 -9.76 -7.92 14.91
C HIS A 654 -11.21 -7.97 15.36
N SER A 655 -11.50 -7.46 16.57
CA SER A 655 -12.89 -7.28 16.99
C SER A 655 -13.52 -6.09 16.25
N ASN A 656 -14.80 -6.23 15.92
CA ASN A 656 -15.57 -5.18 15.25
C ASN A 656 -16.03 -4.02 16.17
N VAL A 657 -15.63 -4.04 17.41
CA VAL A 657 -16.24 -3.18 18.44
C VAL A 657 -15.80 -1.75 18.34
N ALA A 658 -14.73 -1.41 17.60
CA ALA A 658 -14.08 -0.24 18.13
C ALA A 658 -13.31 0.56 17.10
N PHE A 659 -14.04 1.18 16.21
CA PHE A 659 -13.49 2.30 15.45
C PHE A 659 -12.80 3.37 16.33
N MET A 660 -13.18 3.53 17.61
CA MET A 660 -12.61 4.52 18.53
C MET A 660 -11.32 4.05 19.21
N PHE A 661 -11.04 2.75 19.24
CA PHE A 661 -9.84 2.21 19.86
C PHE A 661 -8.75 1.98 18.82
N GLY A 662 -7.51 2.12 19.22
CA GLY A 662 -6.36 1.79 18.39
C GLY A 662 -6.44 0.35 17.88
N GLU A 663 -5.74 0.04 16.81
CA GLU A 663 -5.77 -1.29 16.19
C GLU A 663 -5.30 -2.38 17.15
N SER A 664 -4.27 -2.11 17.94
CA SER A 664 -3.75 -3.01 18.97
C SER A 664 -4.80 -3.44 20.01
N LEU A 665 -5.71 -2.52 20.38
CA LEU A 665 -6.78 -2.81 21.35
C LEU A 665 -7.92 -3.66 20.77
N ARG A 666 -8.04 -3.74 19.45
CA ARG A 666 -9.03 -4.57 18.77
C ARG A 666 -8.50 -5.94 18.42
N TRP A 667 -7.21 -6.13 18.45
CA TRP A 667 -6.54 -7.34 18.03
C TRP A 667 -6.87 -8.52 18.98
N GLN A 668 -7.20 -9.67 18.38
CA GLN A 668 -7.53 -10.92 19.05
C GLN A 668 -6.50 -12.01 18.70
N PRO A 669 -5.28 -11.95 19.22
CA PRO A 669 -4.15 -12.73 18.72
C PRO A 669 -4.37 -14.25 18.76
N ARG A 670 -5.17 -14.77 19.67
CA ARG A 670 -5.50 -16.21 19.74
C ARG A 670 -6.30 -16.72 18.53
N LEU A 671 -6.94 -15.81 17.79
CA LEU A 671 -7.71 -16.12 16.58
C LEU A 671 -6.90 -15.88 15.29
N ASP A 672 -5.66 -15.44 15.38
CA ASP A 672 -4.80 -15.26 14.21
C ASP A 672 -4.61 -16.58 13.47
N THR A 673 -4.46 -16.50 12.15
CA THR A 673 -4.22 -17.65 11.28
C THR A 673 -3.00 -17.41 10.40
N LEU A 674 -2.53 -18.43 9.69
CA LEU A 674 -1.48 -18.32 8.69
C LEU A 674 -2.02 -18.61 7.29
N THR A 675 -1.52 -17.85 6.33
CA THR A 675 -1.57 -18.18 4.90
C THR A 675 -0.15 -18.42 4.42
N VAL A 676 0.06 -19.50 3.68
CA VAL A 676 1.34 -19.82 3.04
C VAL A 676 1.27 -19.42 1.57
N TYR A 677 2.15 -18.54 1.14
CA TYR A 677 2.23 -18.08 -0.24
C TYR A 677 3.54 -18.53 -0.89
N PRO A 678 3.49 -19.28 -2.02
CA PRO A 678 4.69 -19.63 -2.76
C PRO A 678 5.25 -18.39 -3.47
N GLY A 679 6.38 -17.90 -2.98
CA GLY A 679 7.01 -16.67 -3.42
C GLY A 679 7.11 -15.61 -2.33
N ILE A 680 7.57 -14.42 -2.71
CA ILE A 680 7.70 -13.27 -1.80
C ILE A 680 6.40 -12.48 -1.82
N LEU A 681 5.72 -12.47 -0.69
CA LEU A 681 4.54 -11.65 -0.42
C LEU A 681 4.74 -10.91 0.90
N SER A 682 5.63 -9.97 0.90
CA SER A 682 5.89 -9.10 2.04
C SER A 682 6.46 -7.79 1.56
N SER A 683 6.10 -6.75 2.25
CA SER A 683 6.71 -5.43 2.04
C SER A 683 7.76 -5.09 3.07
N TYR A 684 7.91 -5.91 4.11
CA TYR A 684 8.85 -5.67 5.20
C TYR A 684 9.61 -6.94 5.55
N PRO A 685 10.93 -6.94 5.51
CA PRO A 685 11.74 -8.12 5.81
C PRO A 685 11.78 -8.33 7.34
N ASN A 686 10.83 -9.08 7.87
CA ASN A 686 10.80 -9.33 9.30
C ASN A 686 11.73 -10.50 9.68
N PHE A 687 11.42 -11.72 9.17
CA PHE A 687 12.21 -12.90 9.43
C PHE A 687 12.47 -13.69 8.16
N ILE A 688 13.66 -14.30 8.09
CA ILE A 688 14.02 -15.23 7.03
C ILE A 688 14.56 -16.51 7.68
N PHE A 689 13.84 -17.63 7.54
CA PHE A 689 14.34 -18.95 7.84
C PHE A 689 15.00 -19.54 6.60
N ASN A 690 16.18 -20.15 6.78
CA ASN A 690 16.85 -20.88 5.71
C ASN A 690 16.83 -22.37 6.08
N LEU A 691 16.16 -23.19 5.30
CA LEU A 691 15.94 -24.59 5.58
C LEU A 691 16.30 -25.46 4.38
N PRO A 692 17.04 -26.57 4.56
CA PRO A 692 17.02 -27.66 3.60
C PRO A 692 15.59 -28.21 3.45
N ALA A 693 15.22 -28.66 2.26
CA ALA A 693 13.89 -29.22 2.02
C ALA A 693 13.54 -30.39 2.98
N ALA A 694 14.56 -31.17 3.36
CA ALA A 694 14.40 -32.28 4.30
C ALA A 694 13.99 -31.83 5.73
N ASP A 695 14.35 -30.59 6.14
CA ASP A 695 14.11 -30.07 7.46
C ASP A 695 12.75 -29.34 7.58
N VAL A 696 12.06 -29.09 6.46
CA VAL A 696 10.77 -28.39 6.47
C VAL A 696 9.72 -29.15 7.31
N PRO A 697 9.59 -30.47 7.27
CA PRO A 697 8.67 -31.21 8.16
C PRO A 697 9.01 -31.04 9.64
N ILE A 698 10.30 -30.93 9.99
CA ILE A 698 10.77 -30.72 11.37
C ILE A 698 10.40 -29.30 11.83
N PHE A 699 10.63 -28.31 10.96
CA PHE A 699 10.21 -26.92 11.19
C PHE A 699 8.70 -26.82 11.44
N VAL A 700 7.89 -27.46 10.60
CA VAL A 700 6.43 -27.48 10.75
C VAL A 700 6.02 -28.15 12.06
N ALA A 701 6.62 -29.31 12.41
CA ALA A 701 6.34 -29.99 13.68
C ALA A 701 6.74 -29.12 14.91
N ALA A 702 7.78 -28.32 14.80
CA ALA A 702 8.17 -27.38 15.86
C ALA A 702 7.20 -26.19 15.99
N MET A 703 6.47 -25.86 14.93
CA MET A 703 5.42 -24.82 14.94
C MET A 703 4.11 -25.33 15.55
N GLU A 704 3.78 -26.60 15.39
CA GLU A 704 2.59 -27.28 15.94
C GLU A 704 2.69 -27.48 17.46
#